data_eb0245a5d65ff1a61d613e055dfcfd19
#
_entry.id   eb0245a5d65ff1a61d613e055dfcfd19
#
_cell.length_a   1.000
_cell.length_b   1.000
_cell.length_c   1.000
_cell.angle_alpha   90.00
_cell.angle_beta   90.00
_cell.angle_gamma   90.00
#
_symmetry.space_group_name_H-M   'P 1'
#
loop_
_entity.id
_entity.type
_entity.pdbx_description
1 polymer ?
#
loop_
_entity_poly.entity_id
_entity_poly.type
_entity_poly.pdbx_seq_one_letter_code
_entity_poly.pdbx_strand_id
1 'polypeptide(L)'
;MRRLTVAALLAPLSLPAQVDATLGRMTLEEKVGQMTQLTIGALPDAAHLRQAIVDRHVGSILNVVDTALSLDGWHALIRQIQDIATKETRLGVPILYGIDFVHGANYTHGGTIFPHNIGLAATFDPDLVRQVGEVTAKEALASGLPWNFAPVLDVGRQPLWPRFYETFGEDPYLAATLGAAAVTGMQSSGRVAATMKHYLGYSGPRTGHDRTPAALTERDVREHYLPPFRAAVAAGADAVMLNSGDIDGMPVHASRHWVTDVLRGELGFQGVVVTDYADVTFLHTRHHVAPTMRDAVRLAMNAGIDMCMTPDNYDFADELLALVRDGTIPERRIDESVRRILTLKSKLGLLAHPYPLESDRAQFAAVASREYAQRAARASITLLKNDANVLPLKKGAKVLVTGPGATSLTMLNGGWTYTWQGTNASLFPPGVPHLLDELRRHADVHYAENAAEAASAARQSDVAIVVLGEDAYAEWIGDIDDLTLSEPQLRLAAAVEATGTPTILVLLEGRPRIIRDVADSARGIVMAYWPGMEGAGAIADVLFGDVNPSGRLPFTYPRYPNALVLDDHRFTETLDRGFDRKPTAYNPQFAFGTGLSYTTFAYSDLQVDHLKVRVTVTNTGTRAGRDVVLLFTHQHYAALTPPMRRLARFAGVDLAPGARQVVTFTLTKDDLAYIGQDGRPVFEPGQFDVIVGDLTRTFTVDP
;
A
#
# COMPACT_ATOMS: atom_id res chain seq x y z
N MET A 1 64.68 -10.41 30.36
CA MET A 1 63.31 -10.18 30.80
C MET A 1 62.46 -9.66 29.62
N ARG A 2 61.69 -10.53 28.93
CA ARG A 2 60.78 -10.14 27.85
C ARG A 2 59.43 -9.80 28.46
N ARG A 3 58.98 -8.56 28.32
CA ARG A 3 57.62 -8.16 28.70
C ARG A 3 56.62 -8.72 27.68
N LEU A 4 55.80 -9.66 28.09
CA LEU A 4 54.60 -10.06 27.33
C LEU A 4 53.55 -8.96 27.49
N THR A 5 53.27 -8.27 26.41
CA THR A 5 52.10 -7.39 26.31
C THR A 5 50.89 -8.27 25.99
N VAL A 6 50.04 -8.49 26.99
CA VAL A 6 48.73 -9.15 26.79
C VAL A 6 47.79 -8.12 26.16
N ALA A 7 47.56 -8.23 24.85
CA ALA A 7 46.47 -7.54 24.22
C ALA A 7 45.17 -8.24 24.64
N ALA A 8 44.43 -7.63 25.54
CA ALA A 8 43.07 -8.06 25.84
C ALA A 8 42.20 -7.84 24.60
N LEU A 9 41.86 -8.91 23.90
CA LEU A 9 40.80 -8.90 22.90
C LEU A 9 39.48 -8.66 23.66
N LEU A 10 39.00 -7.41 23.65
CA LEU A 10 37.66 -7.09 24.09
C LEU A 10 36.68 -7.76 23.11
N ALA A 11 35.93 -8.75 23.56
CA ALA A 11 34.83 -9.33 22.80
C ALA A 11 33.82 -8.20 22.42
N PRO A 12 33.27 -8.20 21.22
CA PRO A 12 32.27 -7.22 20.87
C PRO A 12 31.07 -7.30 21.81
N LEU A 13 30.66 -6.16 22.35
CA LEU A 13 29.45 -6.05 23.18
C LEU A 13 28.25 -6.59 22.41
N SER A 14 27.33 -7.26 23.12
CA SER A 14 26.03 -7.61 22.54
C SER A 14 25.28 -6.35 22.12
N LEU A 15 24.38 -6.45 21.11
CA LEU A 15 23.60 -5.30 20.62
C LEU A 15 22.91 -4.50 21.73
N PRO A 16 22.21 -5.13 22.71
CA PRO A 16 21.61 -4.39 23.84
C PRO A 16 22.66 -3.66 24.70
N ALA A 17 23.80 -4.29 24.96
CA ALA A 17 24.86 -3.66 25.78
C ALA A 17 25.49 -2.44 25.05
N GLN A 18 25.60 -2.47 23.74
CA GLN A 18 26.08 -1.32 22.94
C GLN A 18 25.08 -0.16 22.98
N VAL A 19 23.79 -0.46 22.86
CA VAL A 19 22.70 0.54 22.93
C VAL A 19 22.68 1.21 24.30
N ASP A 20 22.71 0.42 25.39
CA ASP A 20 22.69 0.94 26.75
C ASP A 20 23.94 1.77 27.09
N ALA A 21 25.11 1.34 26.62
CA ALA A 21 26.35 2.10 26.78
C ALA A 21 26.34 3.43 26.05
N THR A 22 25.73 3.48 24.84
CA THR A 22 25.59 4.72 24.07
C THR A 22 24.58 5.65 24.73
N LEU A 23 23.39 5.15 25.09
CA LEU A 23 22.34 5.91 25.78
C LEU A 23 22.81 6.52 27.10
N GLY A 24 23.55 5.76 27.91
CA GLY A 24 24.07 6.21 29.23
C GLY A 24 25.13 7.32 29.13
N ARG A 25 25.69 7.57 27.92
CA ARG A 25 26.65 8.65 27.65
C ARG A 25 26.01 9.91 27.07
N MET A 26 24.73 9.84 26.62
CA MET A 26 24.02 10.95 26.00
C MET A 26 23.62 12.01 27.02
N THR A 27 23.76 13.28 26.64
CA THR A 27 23.10 14.38 27.33
C THR A 27 21.61 14.40 27.00
N LEU A 28 20.83 15.19 27.74
CA LEU A 28 19.41 15.34 27.47
C LEU A 28 19.16 15.93 26.06
N GLU A 29 19.98 16.89 25.64
CA GLU A 29 19.90 17.52 24.31
C GLU A 29 20.16 16.49 23.21
N GLU A 30 21.18 15.65 23.37
CA GLU A 30 21.47 14.55 22.41
C GLU A 30 20.33 13.52 22.35
N LYS A 31 19.72 13.19 23.48
CA LYS A 31 18.56 12.27 23.54
C LYS A 31 17.37 12.84 22.78
N VAL A 32 17.00 14.09 23.05
CA VAL A 32 15.87 14.76 22.37
C VAL A 32 16.16 14.96 20.88
N GLY A 33 17.39 15.28 20.52
CA GLY A 33 17.82 15.33 19.12
C GLY A 33 17.59 14.01 18.39
N GLN A 34 17.89 12.85 19.03
CA GLN A 34 17.60 11.54 18.41
C GLN A 34 16.12 11.29 18.15
N MET A 35 15.23 11.96 18.88
CA MET A 35 13.77 11.86 18.70
C MET A 35 13.23 12.82 17.65
N THR A 36 14.09 13.61 17.00
CA THR A 36 13.72 14.65 16.02
C THR A 36 14.12 14.19 14.62
N GLN A 37 13.17 14.30 13.68
CA GLN A 37 13.36 14.00 12.25
C GLN A 37 13.00 15.22 11.41
N LEU A 38 13.91 15.64 10.49
CA LEU A 38 13.73 16.76 9.56
C LEU A 38 13.70 16.28 8.11
N THR A 39 13.02 17.06 7.24
CA THR A 39 13.15 16.82 5.79
C THR A 39 14.52 17.32 5.29
N ILE A 40 15.06 16.64 4.29
CA ILE A 40 16.29 17.11 3.63
C ILE A 40 16.09 18.49 2.97
N GLY A 41 14.85 18.83 2.57
CA GLY A 41 14.51 20.13 2.00
C GLY A 41 14.72 21.31 2.97
N ALA A 42 14.65 21.08 4.28
CA ALA A 42 14.97 22.08 5.28
C ALA A 42 16.49 22.28 5.49
N LEU A 43 17.33 21.46 4.86
CA LEU A 43 18.78 21.39 5.05
C LEU A 43 19.54 21.65 3.73
N PRO A 44 19.38 22.82 3.11
CA PRO A 44 19.77 23.08 1.72
C PRO A 44 21.30 23.08 1.48
N ASP A 45 22.09 23.20 2.53
CA ASP A 45 23.55 23.26 2.43
C ASP A 45 24.26 22.62 3.63
N ALA A 46 25.59 22.56 3.57
CA ALA A 46 26.42 21.97 4.60
C ALA A 46 26.36 22.72 5.96
N ALA A 47 26.03 24.00 5.98
CA ALA A 47 25.89 24.76 7.23
C ALA A 47 24.60 24.36 7.96
N HIS A 48 23.48 24.27 7.25
CA HIS A 48 22.21 23.78 7.82
C HIS A 48 22.32 22.31 8.25
N LEU A 49 23.01 21.46 7.47
CA LEU A 49 23.29 20.07 7.87
C LEU A 49 24.08 20.01 9.19
N ARG A 50 25.14 20.85 9.35
CA ARG A 50 25.89 20.90 10.61
C ARG A 50 25.05 21.45 11.76
N GLN A 51 24.29 22.50 11.54
CA GLN A 51 23.39 23.02 12.56
C GLN A 51 22.42 21.93 13.06
N ALA A 52 21.77 21.18 12.15
CA ALA A 52 20.86 20.12 12.52
C ALA A 52 21.57 18.97 13.26
N ILE A 53 22.72 18.50 12.74
CA ILE A 53 23.36 17.27 13.22
C ILE A 53 24.29 17.56 14.42
N VAL A 54 25.08 18.63 14.38
CA VAL A 54 26.07 18.93 15.44
C VAL A 54 25.47 19.75 16.56
N ASP A 55 24.73 20.82 16.23
CA ASP A 55 24.25 21.75 17.25
C ASP A 55 22.91 21.30 17.84
N ARG A 56 22.00 20.71 17.01
CA ARG A 56 20.66 20.26 17.40
C ARG A 56 20.57 18.75 17.61
N HIS A 57 21.61 17.98 17.31
CA HIS A 57 21.71 16.53 17.51
C HIS A 57 20.64 15.69 16.84
N VAL A 58 20.05 16.19 15.73
CA VAL A 58 18.97 15.52 14.99
C VAL A 58 19.35 14.07 14.68
N GLY A 59 18.45 13.15 14.99
CA GLY A 59 18.71 11.71 14.87
C GLY A 59 18.31 11.10 13.54
N SER A 60 17.44 11.80 12.78
CA SER A 60 16.90 11.29 11.52
C SER A 60 16.66 12.41 10.51
N ILE A 61 16.82 12.06 9.22
CA ILE A 61 16.52 12.91 8.06
C ILE A 61 15.67 12.08 7.10
N LEU A 62 14.80 12.72 6.29
CA LEU A 62 13.92 12.00 5.39
C LEU A 62 13.76 12.65 4.01
N ASN A 63 13.32 11.81 3.06
CA ASN A 63 12.84 12.10 1.71
C ASN A 63 13.87 12.75 0.77
N VAL A 64 13.39 13.47 -0.23
CA VAL A 64 14.16 14.14 -1.28
C VAL A 64 13.78 15.62 -1.33
N VAL A 65 14.62 16.42 -1.96
CA VAL A 65 14.25 17.76 -2.40
C VAL A 65 13.66 17.62 -3.80
N ASP A 66 12.38 17.88 -3.96
CA ASP A 66 11.62 17.89 -5.20
C ASP A 66 11.63 16.60 -6.03
N THR A 67 12.79 16.05 -6.41
CA THR A 67 12.90 14.93 -7.35
C THR A 67 13.84 13.83 -6.87
N ALA A 68 13.66 12.64 -7.44
CA ALA A 68 14.55 11.48 -7.26
C ALA A 68 16.01 11.83 -7.55
N LEU A 69 16.93 11.23 -6.80
CA LEU A 69 18.37 11.34 -7.04
C LEU A 69 18.88 10.15 -7.86
N SER A 70 20.00 10.35 -8.57
CA SER A 70 20.75 9.22 -9.10
C SER A 70 21.36 8.39 -7.96
N LEU A 71 21.75 7.16 -8.25
CA LEU A 71 22.43 6.30 -7.28
C LEU A 71 23.70 6.97 -6.71
N ASP A 72 24.49 7.63 -7.58
CA ASP A 72 25.67 8.39 -7.14
C ASP A 72 25.30 9.61 -6.30
N GLY A 73 24.20 10.29 -6.65
CA GLY A 73 23.67 11.40 -5.88
C GLY A 73 23.29 10.99 -4.46
N TRP A 74 22.60 9.85 -4.31
CA TRP A 74 22.30 9.28 -3.00
C TRP A 74 23.56 8.94 -2.20
N HIS A 75 24.53 8.26 -2.82
CA HIS A 75 25.78 7.92 -2.13
C HIS A 75 26.55 9.17 -1.67
N ALA A 76 26.59 10.22 -2.49
CA ALA A 76 27.24 11.47 -2.12
C ALA A 76 26.53 12.15 -0.93
N LEU A 77 25.19 12.26 -0.97
CA LEU A 77 24.39 12.86 0.08
C LEU A 77 24.52 12.10 1.41
N ILE A 78 24.32 10.78 1.37
CA ILE A 78 24.42 9.97 2.59
C ILE A 78 25.83 9.99 3.17
N ARG A 79 26.89 9.94 2.35
CA ARG A 79 28.28 10.09 2.82
C ARG A 79 28.50 11.44 3.51
N GLN A 80 28.03 12.54 2.93
CA GLN A 80 28.15 13.88 3.53
C GLN A 80 27.46 13.95 4.89
N ILE A 81 26.21 13.45 4.99
CA ILE A 81 25.44 13.42 6.23
C ILE A 81 26.15 12.57 7.30
N GLN A 82 26.58 11.38 6.93
CA GLN A 82 27.23 10.47 7.89
C GLN A 82 28.64 10.93 8.29
N ASP A 83 29.35 11.63 7.42
CA ASP A 83 30.64 12.25 7.78
C ASP A 83 30.46 13.27 8.90
N ILE A 84 29.48 14.17 8.78
CA ILE A 84 29.15 15.13 9.82
C ILE A 84 28.74 14.41 11.11
N ALA A 85 27.81 13.45 11.00
CA ALA A 85 27.27 12.75 12.18
C ALA A 85 28.37 11.95 12.94
N THR A 86 29.24 11.24 12.22
CA THR A 86 30.20 10.33 12.85
C THR A 86 31.54 10.95 13.20
N LYS A 87 31.94 12.06 12.51
CA LYS A 87 33.26 12.68 12.71
C LYS A 87 33.22 14.03 13.43
N GLU A 88 32.08 14.74 13.36
CA GLU A 88 31.97 16.10 13.92
C GLU A 88 31.12 16.12 15.22
N THR A 89 30.41 15.04 15.58
CA THR A 89 29.64 14.96 16.82
C THR A 89 30.39 14.22 17.93
N ARG A 90 30.06 14.50 19.19
CA ARG A 90 30.74 13.94 20.37
C ARG A 90 30.67 12.42 20.47
N LEU A 91 29.52 11.83 20.12
CA LEU A 91 29.28 10.38 20.25
C LEU A 91 29.37 9.62 18.93
N GLY A 92 29.40 10.31 17.80
CA GLY A 92 29.48 9.69 16.49
C GLY A 92 28.26 8.83 16.12
N VAL A 93 27.07 9.13 16.65
CA VAL A 93 25.85 8.38 16.35
C VAL A 93 25.38 8.72 14.94
N PRO A 94 25.27 7.74 14.02
CA PRO A 94 24.88 8.00 12.63
C PRO A 94 23.43 8.43 12.52
N ILE A 95 23.14 9.17 11.42
CA ILE A 95 21.77 9.55 11.05
C ILE A 95 21.03 8.33 10.53
N LEU A 96 19.75 8.18 10.94
CA LEU A 96 18.81 7.26 10.35
C LEU A 96 18.07 7.97 9.21
N TYR A 97 18.32 7.57 7.96
CA TYR A 97 17.68 8.19 6.81
C TYR A 97 16.42 7.43 6.40
N GLY A 98 15.27 8.12 6.40
CA GLY A 98 13.96 7.56 6.01
C GLY A 98 13.55 7.99 4.60
N ILE A 99 12.81 7.13 3.89
CA ILE A 99 12.37 7.36 2.52
C ILE A 99 10.99 6.76 2.25
N ASP A 100 10.18 7.40 1.40
CA ASP A 100 8.92 6.87 0.91
C ASP A 100 9.10 6.07 -0.39
N PHE A 101 9.61 4.87 -0.29
CA PHE A 101 9.63 3.90 -1.37
C PHE A 101 8.33 3.09 -1.36
N VAL A 102 7.24 3.70 -1.85
CA VAL A 102 5.87 3.20 -1.72
C VAL A 102 5.59 2.02 -2.65
N HIS A 103 6.12 2.07 -3.88
CA HIS A 103 5.93 1.00 -4.88
C HIS A 103 7.21 0.67 -5.67
N GLY A 104 8.28 0.45 -4.94
CA GLY A 104 9.64 0.23 -5.46
C GLY A 104 10.56 1.38 -5.09
N ALA A 105 11.75 1.44 -5.68
CA ALA A 105 12.75 2.47 -5.38
C ALA A 105 12.45 3.79 -6.13
N ASN A 106 11.24 4.30 -5.96
CA ASN A 106 10.67 5.41 -6.73
C ASN A 106 11.42 6.75 -6.61
N TYR A 107 12.21 6.98 -5.55
CA TYR A 107 13.03 8.17 -5.41
C TYR A 107 14.50 7.97 -5.79
N THR A 108 14.81 6.86 -6.49
CA THR A 108 16.13 6.66 -7.13
C THR A 108 15.95 6.50 -8.63
N HIS A 109 16.59 7.39 -9.44
CA HIS A 109 16.49 7.33 -10.90
C HIS A 109 16.93 5.98 -11.45
N GLY A 110 16.07 5.38 -12.26
CA GLY A 110 16.29 4.06 -12.85
C GLY A 110 15.96 2.89 -11.93
N GLY A 111 15.48 3.16 -10.69
CA GLY A 111 14.96 2.14 -9.78
C GLY A 111 13.76 1.43 -10.35
N THR A 112 13.50 0.21 -9.87
CA THR A 112 12.36 -0.59 -10.30
C THR A 112 11.07 -0.01 -9.72
N ILE A 113 10.11 0.32 -10.59
CA ILE A 113 8.78 0.81 -10.23
C ILE A 113 7.77 -0.32 -10.47
N PHE A 114 7.13 -0.76 -9.40
CA PHE A 114 6.11 -1.81 -9.40
C PHE A 114 4.70 -1.22 -9.57
N PRO A 115 3.68 -2.06 -9.85
CA PRO A 115 2.29 -1.66 -9.64
C PRO A 115 2.09 -1.13 -8.22
N HIS A 116 1.21 -0.14 -8.06
CA HIS A 116 0.79 0.27 -6.72
C HIS A 116 0.10 -0.87 -5.97
N ASN A 117 0.01 -0.76 -4.63
CA ASN A 117 -0.50 -1.83 -3.78
C ASN A 117 -1.90 -2.31 -4.18
N ILE A 118 -2.77 -1.43 -4.69
CA ILE A 118 -4.10 -1.84 -5.17
C ILE A 118 -4.00 -2.81 -6.36
N GLY A 119 -3.03 -2.61 -7.26
CA GLY A 119 -2.74 -3.54 -8.35
C GLY A 119 -2.08 -4.82 -7.83
N LEU A 120 -1.17 -4.72 -6.86
CA LEU A 120 -0.58 -5.90 -6.21
C LEU A 120 -1.65 -6.71 -5.46
N ALA A 121 -2.63 -6.07 -4.85
CA ALA A 121 -3.75 -6.73 -4.19
C ALA A 121 -4.61 -7.55 -5.16
N ALA A 122 -4.79 -7.06 -6.40
CA ALA A 122 -5.51 -7.79 -7.44
C ALA A 122 -4.87 -9.14 -7.83
N THR A 123 -3.61 -9.35 -7.49
CA THR A 123 -2.92 -10.63 -7.72
C THR A 123 -3.33 -11.74 -6.76
N PHE A 124 -3.81 -11.39 -5.55
CA PHE A 124 -4.03 -12.33 -4.44
C PHE A 124 -2.85 -13.28 -4.25
N ASP A 125 -1.62 -12.75 -4.37
CA ASP A 125 -0.38 -13.53 -4.32
C ASP A 125 0.59 -12.96 -3.27
N PRO A 126 0.57 -13.50 -2.03
CA PRO A 126 1.47 -13.04 -0.97
C PRO A 126 2.95 -13.25 -1.29
N ASP A 127 3.29 -14.32 -2.04
CA ASP A 127 4.67 -14.58 -2.43
C ASP A 127 5.19 -13.54 -3.41
N LEU A 128 4.35 -13.10 -4.34
CA LEU A 128 4.69 -12.02 -5.25
C LEU A 128 4.89 -10.70 -4.51
N VAL A 129 3.99 -10.36 -3.57
CA VAL A 129 4.11 -9.15 -2.74
C VAL A 129 5.37 -9.19 -1.87
N ARG A 130 5.71 -10.35 -1.29
CA ARG A 130 6.96 -10.56 -0.56
C ARG A 130 8.18 -10.28 -1.45
N GLN A 131 8.19 -10.78 -2.69
CA GLN A 131 9.27 -10.56 -3.65
C GLN A 131 9.41 -9.09 -4.06
N VAL A 132 8.28 -8.37 -4.24
CA VAL A 132 8.28 -6.91 -4.45
C VAL A 132 8.96 -6.20 -3.28
N GLY A 133 8.64 -6.57 -2.04
CA GLY A 133 9.31 -6.05 -0.84
C GLY A 133 10.81 -6.34 -0.82
N GLU A 134 11.23 -7.56 -1.19
CA GLU A 134 12.66 -7.94 -1.27
C GLU A 134 13.43 -7.11 -2.30
N VAL A 135 12.85 -6.89 -3.49
CA VAL A 135 13.49 -6.08 -4.54
C VAL A 135 13.59 -4.62 -4.08
N THR A 136 12.51 -4.07 -3.53
CA THR A 136 12.50 -2.70 -2.99
C THR A 136 13.59 -2.52 -1.91
N ALA A 137 13.74 -3.48 -1.01
CA ALA A 137 14.76 -3.46 0.03
C ALA A 137 16.20 -3.53 -0.54
N LYS A 138 16.44 -4.36 -1.55
CA LYS A 138 17.74 -4.44 -2.24
C LYS A 138 18.12 -3.12 -2.89
N GLU A 139 17.17 -2.47 -3.56
CA GLU A 139 17.42 -1.20 -4.23
C GLU A 139 17.50 -0.03 -3.24
N ALA A 140 16.78 -0.10 -2.10
CA ALA A 140 16.95 0.82 -0.99
C ALA A 140 18.37 0.74 -0.39
N LEU A 141 18.89 -0.46 -0.14
CA LEU A 141 20.27 -0.65 0.31
C LEU A 141 21.30 -0.18 -0.71
N ALA A 142 21.07 -0.46 -2.00
CA ALA A 142 21.91 0.03 -3.08
C ALA A 142 21.97 1.56 -3.09
N SER A 143 20.87 2.23 -2.74
CA SER A 143 20.79 3.70 -2.60
C SER A 143 21.35 4.20 -1.26
N GLY A 144 21.62 3.32 -0.29
CA GLY A 144 22.09 3.68 1.06
C GLY A 144 20.99 4.13 2.01
N LEU A 145 19.74 3.70 1.77
CA LEU A 145 18.52 4.13 2.47
C LEU A 145 17.92 2.96 3.27
N PRO A 146 18.29 2.79 4.55
CA PRO A 146 17.94 1.61 5.32
C PRO A 146 16.56 1.65 5.99
N TRP A 147 15.81 2.77 5.93
CA TRP A 147 14.52 2.90 6.57
C TRP A 147 13.44 3.30 5.55
N ASN A 148 12.51 2.41 5.26
CA ASN A 148 11.43 2.65 4.31
C ASN A 148 10.09 2.90 5.03
N PHE A 149 9.36 3.96 4.61
CA PHE A 149 8.01 4.29 5.09
C PHE A 149 6.93 3.53 4.28
N ALA A 150 7.07 2.21 4.24
CA ALA A 150 6.14 1.25 3.64
C ALA A 150 6.17 -0.08 4.42
N PRO A 151 5.12 -0.91 4.35
CA PRO A 151 3.93 -0.82 3.50
C PRO A 151 2.81 0.07 4.07
N VAL A 152 1.95 0.58 3.17
CA VAL A 152 0.67 1.18 3.54
C VAL A 152 -0.32 0.06 3.84
N LEU A 153 -0.88 0.05 5.04
CA LEU A 153 -1.78 -0.98 5.56
C LEU A 153 -3.20 -0.46 5.82
N ASP A 154 -3.48 0.74 5.36
CA ASP A 154 -4.83 1.28 5.35
C ASP A 154 -5.75 0.39 4.53
N VAL A 155 -7.01 0.24 4.97
CA VAL A 155 -8.00 -0.60 4.29
C VAL A 155 -8.88 0.27 3.40
N GLY A 156 -8.90 0.02 2.10
CA GLY A 156 -9.53 0.84 1.08
C GLY A 156 -11.06 0.73 1.05
N ARG A 157 -11.74 1.27 2.09
CA ARG A 157 -13.21 1.23 2.21
C ARG A 157 -13.91 2.52 1.79
N GLN A 158 -13.16 3.60 1.56
CA GLN A 158 -13.65 4.89 1.05
C GLN A 158 -12.99 5.23 -0.28
N PRO A 159 -13.65 4.98 -1.43
CA PRO A 159 -13.03 5.16 -2.75
C PRO A 159 -12.80 6.62 -3.15
N LEU A 160 -13.42 7.60 -2.48
CA LEU A 160 -13.07 9.02 -2.67
C LEU A 160 -11.69 9.37 -2.12
N TRP A 161 -11.19 8.59 -1.14
CA TRP A 161 -9.93 8.86 -0.50
C TRP A 161 -8.76 8.80 -1.49
N PRO A 162 -7.94 9.87 -1.62
CA PRO A 162 -6.95 9.97 -2.68
C PRO A 162 -5.81 8.95 -2.58
N ARG A 163 -5.60 8.38 -1.38
CA ARG A 163 -4.57 7.35 -1.16
C ARG A 163 -5.11 5.92 -1.30
N PHE A 164 -6.29 5.74 -1.89
CA PHE A 164 -6.92 4.45 -2.11
C PHE A 164 -5.99 3.47 -2.86
N TYR A 165 -5.24 3.95 -3.85
CA TYR A 165 -4.31 3.14 -4.64
C TYR A 165 -3.11 2.60 -3.84
N GLU A 166 -2.78 3.23 -2.71
CA GLU A 166 -1.71 2.78 -1.82
C GLU A 166 -2.14 1.58 -0.96
N THR A 167 -3.44 1.26 -0.91
CA THR A 167 -4.00 0.20 -0.06
C THR A 167 -3.96 -1.17 -0.73
N PHE A 168 -4.03 -2.24 0.09
CA PHE A 168 -4.26 -3.60 -0.41
C PHE A 168 -5.76 -3.94 -0.55
N GLY A 169 -6.61 -2.95 -0.87
CA GLY A 169 -8.03 -3.14 -1.11
C GLY A 169 -8.91 -3.00 0.12
N GLU A 170 -10.21 -3.36 -0.05
CA GLU A 170 -11.25 -3.13 0.96
C GLU A 170 -11.35 -4.21 2.03
N ASP A 171 -10.77 -5.40 1.79
CA ASP A 171 -10.92 -6.55 2.67
C ASP A 171 -9.79 -6.62 3.71
N PRO A 172 -10.13 -6.66 5.02
CA PRO A 172 -9.14 -6.68 6.10
C PRO A 172 -8.23 -7.92 6.09
N TYR A 173 -8.75 -9.09 5.67
CA TYR A 173 -7.96 -10.33 5.62
C TYR A 173 -6.95 -10.30 4.46
N LEU A 174 -7.37 -9.81 3.28
CA LEU A 174 -6.49 -9.60 2.13
C LEU A 174 -5.37 -8.62 2.50
N ALA A 175 -5.73 -7.44 3.04
CA ALA A 175 -4.76 -6.42 3.44
C ALA A 175 -3.80 -6.93 4.52
N ALA A 176 -4.29 -7.71 5.50
CA ALA A 176 -3.46 -8.32 6.54
C ALA A 176 -2.45 -9.33 5.95
N THR A 177 -2.92 -10.20 5.06
CA THR A 177 -2.08 -11.24 4.45
C THR A 177 -0.99 -10.64 3.57
N LEU A 178 -1.35 -9.71 2.69
CA LEU A 178 -0.39 -9.07 1.77
C LEU A 178 0.53 -8.09 2.50
N GLY A 179 0.01 -7.36 3.48
CA GLY A 179 0.80 -6.44 4.31
C GLY A 179 1.89 -7.16 5.11
N ALA A 180 1.56 -8.30 5.72
CA ALA A 180 2.54 -9.14 6.42
C ALA A 180 3.62 -9.68 5.47
N ALA A 181 3.22 -10.08 4.25
CA ALA A 181 4.15 -10.51 3.22
C ALA A 181 5.10 -9.37 2.77
N ALA A 182 4.57 -8.15 2.60
CA ALA A 182 5.36 -6.97 2.27
C ALA A 182 6.41 -6.66 3.34
N VAL A 183 6.01 -6.67 4.63
CA VAL A 183 6.93 -6.48 5.77
C VAL A 183 8.02 -7.55 5.76
N THR A 184 7.65 -8.82 5.61
CA THR A 184 8.60 -9.95 5.57
C THR A 184 9.61 -9.78 4.43
N GLY A 185 9.14 -9.39 3.25
CA GLY A 185 10.01 -9.15 2.09
C GLY A 185 10.96 -7.98 2.32
N MET A 186 10.43 -6.84 2.77
CA MET A 186 11.19 -5.62 3.04
C MET A 186 12.32 -5.86 4.05
N GLN A 187 12.05 -6.62 5.10
CA GLN A 187 12.99 -6.88 6.19
C GLN A 187 13.85 -8.14 6.00
N SER A 188 13.72 -8.84 4.86
CA SER A 188 14.38 -10.14 4.61
C SER A 188 15.91 -10.12 4.77
N SER A 189 16.56 -8.99 4.48
CA SER A 189 18.00 -8.81 4.66
C SER A 189 18.43 -8.51 6.10
N GLY A 190 17.49 -8.13 6.97
CA GLY A 190 17.76 -7.58 8.31
C GLY A 190 18.41 -6.18 8.33
N ARG A 191 18.61 -5.55 7.15
CA ARG A 191 19.30 -4.26 6.99
C ARG A 191 18.37 -3.13 6.51
N VAL A 192 17.10 -3.43 6.21
CA VAL A 192 16.07 -2.44 5.88
C VAL A 192 14.93 -2.59 6.87
N ALA A 193 14.49 -1.48 7.46
CA ALA A 193 13.32 -1.43 8.31
C ALA A 193 12.08 -1.10 7.48
N ALA A 194 11.01 -1.86 7.69
CA ALA A 194 9.67 -1.54 7.20
C ALA A 194 8.93 -0.69 8.24
N THR A 195 8.16 0.28 7.75
CA THR A 195 7.26 1.09 8.58
C THR A 195 5.82 0.83 8.16
N MET A 196 5.09 0.10 8.97
CA MET A 196 3.65 -0.07 8.74
C MET A 196 2.93 1.27 8.92
N LYS A 197 2.11 1.69 7.95
CA LYS A 197 1.42 2.98 7.96
C LYS A 197 0.04 2.91 7.30
N HIS A 198 -0.90 3.79 7.63
CA HIS A 198 -0.84 4.81 8.69
C HIS A 198 -1.71 4.33 9.85
N TYR A 199 -1.10 4.00 10.97
CA TYR A 199 -1.79 3.42 12.12
C TYR A 199 -2.71 4.44 12.79
N LEU A 200 -4.02 4.29 12.83
CA LEU A 200 -4.94 3.40 12.11
C LEU A 200 -6.22 4.17 11.77
N GLY A 201 -7.05 3.59 10.89
CA GLY A 201 -8.35 4.17 10.55
C GLY A 201 -8.31 5.36 9.59
N TYR A 202 -7.15 5.69 9.03
CA TYR A 202 -6.91 6.86 8.19
C TYR A 202 -7.71 6.84 6.88
N SER A 203 -7.90 5.67 6.29
CA SER A 203 -8.64 5.45 5.05
C SER A 203 -10.16 5.45 5.20
N GLY A 204 -10.68 5.81 6.37
CA GLY A 204 -12.11 5.92 6.67
C GLY A 204 -12.62 7.37 6.82
N PRO A 205 -12.10 8.38 6.08
CA PRO A 205 -12.56 9.74 6.28
C PRO A 205 -14.01 9.88 5.81
N ARG A 206 -14.83 10.54 6.63
CA ARG A 206 -16.24 10.75 6.32
C ARG A 206 -16.48 11.56 5.04
N THR A 207 -15.59 12.51 4.76
CA THR A 207 -15.66 13.36 3.57
C THR A 207 -15.08 12.69 2.32
N GLY A 208 -14.28 11.63 2.48
CA GLY A 208 -13.45 11.07 1.42
C GLY A 208 -12.15 11.83 1.18
N HIS A 209 -11.97 13.03 1.78
CA HIS A 209 -10.76 13.84 1.60
C HIS A 209 -9.64 13.41 2.55
N ASP A 210 -8.41 13.61 2.12
CA ASP A 210 -7.22 13.28 2.89
C ASP A 210 -7.13 14.08 4.18
N ARG A 211 -6.56 13.48 5.23
CA ARG A 211 -6.31 14.12 6.53
C ARG A 211 -7.57 14.71 7.18
N THR A 212 -8.76 14.17 6.88
CA THR A 212 -10.03 14.59 7.48
C THR A 212 -10.57 13.54 8.46
N PRO A 213 -11.48 13.92 9.39
CA PRO A 213 -11.93 13.04 10.45
C PRO A 213 -12.58 11.74 9.97
N ALA A 214 -12.21 10.63 10.61
CA ALA A 214 -12.85 9.34 10.44
C ALA A 214 -13.90 9.13 11.55
N ALA A 215 -15.19 9.07 11.17
CA ALA A 215 -16.29 8.80 12.09
C ALA A 215 -16.47 7.28 12.25
N LEU A 216 -15.53 6.65 12.92
CA LEU A 216 -15.48 5.20 13.13
C LEU A 216 -15.69 4.86 14.60
N THR A 217 -16.55 3.88 14.88
CA THR A 217 -16.63 3.32 16.22
C THR A 217 -15.38 2.49 16.54
N GLU A 218 -15.03 2.31 17.81
CA GLU A 218 -13.92 1.42 18.20
C GLU A 218 -14.10 0.02 17.64
N ARG A 219 -15.33 -0.47 17.60
CA ARG A 219 -15.68 -1.75 17.01
C ARG A 219 -15.32 -1.79 15.51
N ASP A 220 -15.66 -0.77 14.73
CA ASP A 220 -15.33 -0.71 13.30
C ASP A 220 -13.82 -0.67 13.09
N VAL A 221 -13.11 0.11 13.92
CA VAL A 221 -11.64 0.15 13.86
C VAL A 221 -11.05 -1.22 14.12
N ARG A 222 -11.51 -1.93 15.15
CA ARG A 222 -11.00 -3.25 15.52
C ARG A 222 -11.37 -4.36 14.53
N GLU A 223 -12.55 -4.28 13.91
CA GLU A 223 -13.03 -5.25 12.92
C GLU A 223 -12.34 -5.08 11.56
N HIS A 224 -12.18 -3.84 11.11
CA HIS A 224 -11.80 -3.57 9.71
C HIS A 224 -10.40 -2.97 9.55
N TYR A 225 -9.93 -2.11 10.45
CA TYR A 225 -8.70 -1.34 10.25
C TYR A 225 -7.51 -1.84 11.08
N LEU A 226 -7.74 -2.53 12.20
CA LEU A 226 -6.67 -3.07 13.05
C LEU A 226 -6.02 -4.38 12.53
N PRO A 227 -6.74 -5.29 11.82
CA PRO A 227 -6.19 -6.59 11.44
C PRO A 227 -4.90 -6.52 10.60
N PRO A 228 -4.73 -5.62 9.61
CA PRO A 228 -3.48 -5.52 8.87
C PRO A 228 -2.27 -5.14 9.74
N PHE A 229 -2.47 -4.23 10.69
CA PHE A 229 -1.40 -3.83 11.63
C PHE A 229 -1.07 -4.94 12.61
N ARG A 230 -2.05 -5.70 13.09
CA ARG A 230 -1.82 -6.90 13.92
C ARG A 230 -0.96 -7.91 13.17
N ALA A 231 -1.27 -8.18 11.90
CA ALA A 231 -0.51 -9.10 11.07
C ALA A 231 0.93 -8.59 10.81
N ALA A 232 1.10 -7.29 10.58
CA ALA A 232 2.41 -6.67 10.38
C ALA A 232 3.27 -6.70 11.66
N VAL A 233 2.68 -6.48 12.84
CA VAL A 233 3.38 -6.65 14.14
C VAL A 233 3.81 -8.09 14.31
N ALA A 234 2.95 -9.07 14.03
CA ALA A 234 3.29 -10.50 14.08
C ALA A 234 4.38 -10.88 13.06
N ALA A 235 4.46 -10.21 11.91
CA ALA A 235 5.53 -10.35 10.91
C ALA A 235 6.83 -9.64 11.33
N GLY A 236 6.85 -8.91 12.47
CA GLY A 236 8.05 -8.28 13.04
C GLY A 236 8.37 -6.90 12.45
N ALA A 237 7.39 -6.11 12.07
CA ALA A 237 7.59 -4.74 11.59
C ALA A 237 8.43 -3.92 12.59
N ASP A 238 9.43 -3.18 12.07
CA ASP A 238 10.41 -2.45 12.89
C ASP A 238 9.94 -1.06 13.31
N ALA A 239 9.06 -0.46 12.55
CA ALA A 239 8.52 0.86 12.81
C ALA A 239 7.03 0.95 12.46
N VAL A 240 6.36 1.92 13.03
CA VAL A 240 4.98 2.31 12.71
C VAL A 240 4.89 3.82 12.57
N MET A 241 4.23 4.29 11.52
CA MET A 241 3.84 5.69 11.33
C MET A 241 2.37 5.85 11.67
N LEU A 242 2.05 6.85 12.46
CA LEU A 242 0.68 7.09 12.92
C LEU A 242 -0.16 7.77 11.82
N ASN A 243 -1.47 7.63 11.95
CA ASN A 243 -2.48 8.26 11.10
C ASN A 243 -2.50 9.79 11.28
N SER A 244 -2.46 10.54 10.18
CA SER A 244 -2.49 12.01 10.16
C SER A 244 -3.90 12.61 10.34
N GLY A 245 -4.87 11.84 10.79
CA GLY A 245 -6.24 12.27 11.08
C GLY A 245 -6.65 12.00 12.53
N ASP A 246 -7.96 12.05 12.76
CA ASP A 246 -8.56 11.67 14.02
C ASP A 246 -9.57 10.53 13.84
N ILE A 247 -9.83 9.81 14.92
CA ILE A 247 -10.90 8.82 15.02
C ILE A 247 -11.88 9.32 16.04
N ASP A 248 -13.13 9.53 15.62
CA ASP A 248 -14.22 10.01 16.49
C ASP A 248 -13.82 11.26 17.29
N GLY A 249 -13.13 12.21 16.62
CA GLY A 249 -12.68 13.48 17.19
C GLY A 249 -11.41 13.42 18.05
N MET A 250 -10.77 12.23 18.20
CA MET A 250 -9.51 12.09 18.90
C MET A 250 -8.35 11.89 17.90
N PRO A 251 -7.44 12.87 17.74
CA PRO A 251 -6.23 12.68 16.94
C PRO A 251 -5.40 11.48 17.45
N VAL A 252 -5.00 10.59 16.54
CA VAL A 252 -4.28 9.37 16.93
C VAL A 252 -2.96 9.72 17.64
N HIS A 253 -2.30 10.81 17.22
CA HIS A 253 -1.08 11.32 17.86
C HIS A 253 -1.23 11.81 19.31
N ALA A 254 -2.47 12.05 19.77
CA ALA A 254 -2.79 12.39 21.16
C ALA A 254 -3.45 11.22 21.92
N SER A 255 -3.70 10.08 21.26
CA SER A 255 -4.44 8.97 21.83
C SER A 255 -3.52 7.96 22.52
N ARG A 256 -3.40 8.04 23.86
CA ARG A 256 -2.75 6.99 24.64
C ARG A 256 -3.38 5.61 24.41
N HIS A 257 -4.73 5.56 24.27
CA HIS A 257 -5.45 4.32 24.04
C HIS A 257 -4.92 3.58 22.80
N TRP A 258 -4.91 4.24 21.62
CA TRP A 258 -4.46 3.59 20.40
C TRP A 258 -2.96 3.32 20.39
N VAL A 259 -2.13 4.28 20.80
CA VAL A 259 -0.67 4.19 20.66
C VAL A 259 -0.02 3.35 21.78
N THR A 260 -0.48 3.48 23.03
CA THR A 260 0.11 2.74 24.13
C THR A 260 -0.69 1.49 24.48
N ASP A 261 -1.99 1.62 24.73
CA ASP A 261 -2.75 0.51 25.30
C ASP A 261 -3.04 -0.56 24.24
N VAL A 262 -3.43 -0.19 23.01
CA VAL A 262 -3.66 -1.15 21.91
C VAL A 262 -2.36 -1.55 21.22
N LEU A 263 -1.62 -0.61 20.63
CA LEU A 263 -0.44 -0.96 19.80
C LEU A 263 0.65 -1.66 20.62
N ARG A 264 1.03 -1.09 21.76
CA ARG A 264 2.09 -1.67 22.59
C ARG A 264 1.58 -2.74 23.53
N GLY A 265 0.41 -2.51 24.16
CA GLY A 265 -0.15 -3.42 25.16
C GLY A 265 -0.78 -4.66 24.53
N GLU A 266 -1.79 -4.49 23.67
CA GLU A 266 -2.53 -5.61 23.09
C GLU A 266 -1.76 -6.30 21.93
N LEU A 267 -1.18 -5.51 20.99
CA LEU A 267 -0.46 -6.06 19.85
C LEU A 267 1.01 -6.42 20.18
N GLY A 268 1.55 -5.92 21.29
CA GLY A 268 2.93 -6.22 21.72
C GLY A 268 4.02 -5.55 20.89
N PHE A 269 3.73 -4.47 20.16
CA PHE A 269 4.68 -3.79 19.29
C PHE A 269 5.86 -3.20 20.09
N GLN A 270 7.09 -3.51 19.69
CA GLN A 270 8.32 -3.08 20.37
C GLN A 270 9.16 -2.09 19.57
N GLY A 271 8.83 -1.86 18.30
CA GLY A 271 9.57 -1.00 17.38
C GLY A 271 9.38 0.50 17.64
N VAL A 272 9.86 1.31 16.69
CA VAL A 272 9.79 2.77 16.76
C VAL A 272 8.41 3.27 16.32
N VAL A 273 7.79 4.15 17.11
CA VAL A 273 6.58 4.90 16.74
C VAL A 273 7.03 6.27 16.25
N VAL A 274 6.85 6.53 14.95
CA VAL A 274 7.11 7.82 14.32
C VAL A 274 5.80 8.52 13.97
N THR A 275 5.77 9.85 14.06
CA THR A 275 4.61 10.63 13.58
C THR A 275 4.57 10.67 12.06
N ASP A 276 3.44 11.03 11.49
CA ASP A 276 3.37 11.55 10.12
C ASP A 276 3.79 13.04 10.11
N TYR A 277 3.78 13.65 8.93
CA TYR A 277 4.34 14.97 8.60
C TYR A 277 3.66 16.12 9.38
N ALA A 278 4.41 16.78 10.27
CA ALA A 278 3.98 17.90 11.10
C ALA A 278 2.84 17.60 12.10
N ASP A 279 2.48 16.35 12.36
CA ASP A 279 1.25 16.02 13.09
C ASP A 279 1.28 16.39 14.58
N VAL A 280 2.44 16.52 15.21
CA VAL A 280 2.49 17.10 16.57
C VAL A 280 2.11 18.56 16.53
N THR A 281 2.59 19.33 15.53
CA THR A 281 2.21 20.72 15.32
C THR A 281 0.70 20.82 15.02
N PHE A 282 0.16 19.87 14.28
CA PHE A 282 -1.27 19.85 13.93
C PHE A 282 -2.19 19.60 15.13
N LEU A 283 -1.73 19.03 16.23
CA LEU A 283 -2.52 18.97 17.46
C LEU A 283 -2.89 20.38 17.96
N HIS A 284 -2.01 21.36 17.74
CA HIS A 284 -2.25 22.76 18.06
C HIS A 284 -2.97 23.50 16.93
N THR A 285 -2.41 23.46 15.71
CA THR A 285 -2.81 24.37 14.62
C THR A 285 -4.01 23.91 13.81
N ARG A 286 -4.31 22.61 13.81
CA ARG A 286 -5.35 21.98 12.97
C ARG A 286 -6.43 21.31 13.79
N HIS A 287 -6.07 20.44 14.71
CA HIS A 287 -7.01 19.70 15.54
C HIS A 287 -7.53 20.51 16.72
N HIS A 288 -6.81 21.56 17.12
CA HIS A 288 -7.14 22.45 18.25
C HIS A 288 -7.38 21.70 19.58
N VAL A 289 -6.72 20.54 19.78
CA VAL A 289 -6.78 19.77 21.04
C VAL A 289 -5.68 20.19 22.03
N ALA A 290 -4.73 21.00 21.58
CA ALA A 290 -3.63 21.56 22.37
C ALA A 290 -3.63 23.08 22.22
N PRO A 291 -3.79 23.87 23.31
CA PRO A 291 -3.80 25.33 23.23
C PRO A 291 -2.43 25.94 22.89
N THR A 292 -1.34 25.19 23.08
CA THR A 292 0.03 25.63 22.76
C THR A 292 0.83 24.49 22.14
N MET A 293 1.95 24.81 21.46
CA MET A 293 2.90 23.80 20.95
C MET A 293 3.45 22.93 22.10
N ARG A 294 3.72 23.53 23.24
CA ARG A 294 4.13 22.83 24.47
C ARG A 294 3.11 21.76 24.89
N ASP A 295 1.82 22.09 24.87
CA ASP A 295 0.74 21.12 25.17
C ASP A 295 0.66 20.03 24.11
N ALA A 296 0.84 20.37 22.83
CA ALA A 296 0.88 19.40 21.73
C ALA A 296 2.00 18.36 21.95
N VAL A 297 3.21 18.82 22.24
CA VAL A 297 4.35 17.95 22.54
C VAL A 297 4.07 17.07 23.78
N ARG A 298 3.51 17.65 24.84
CA ARG A 298 3.14 16.90 26.05
C ARG A 298 2.11 15.80 25.76
N LEU A 299 1.07 16.09 24.96
CA LEU A 299 0.07 15.10 24.56
C LEU A 299 0.69 13.97 23.75
N ALA A 300 1.47 14.29 22.73
CA ALA A 300 2.14 13.33 21.86
C ALA A 300 3.09 12.40 22.66
N MET A 301 3.89 12.95 23.54
CA MET A 301 4.79 12.17 24.38
C MET A 301 4.05 11.24 25.34
N ASN A 302 2.94 11.70 25.92
CA ASN A 302 2.08 10.90 26.79
C ASN A 302 1.30 9.82 26.03
N ALA A 303 1.01 10.05 24.75
CA ALA A 303 0.40 9.02 23.89
C ALA A 303 1.35 7.87 23.60
N GLY A 304 2.68 8.11 23.54
CA GLY A 304 3.66 7.03 23.36
C GLY A 304 4.55 7.16 22.12
N ILE A 305 4.64 8.35 21.51
CA ILE A 305 5.46 8.63 20.33
C ILE A 305 6.95 8.56 20.68
N ASP A 306 7.77 7.97 19.79
CA ASP A 306 9.22 7.88 19.97
C ASP A 306 10.00 8.88 19.12
N MET A 307 9.52 9.19 17.91
CA MET A 307 10.19 10.12 16.99
C MET A 307 9.15 11.05 16.37
N CYS A 308 9.45 12.34 16.33
CA CYS A 308 8.60 13.36 15.71
C CYS A 308 9.17 13.77 14.36
N MET A 309 8.35 13.60 13.31
CA MET A 309 8.61 14.18 11.99
C MET A 309 8.20 15.66 12.03
N THR A 310 9.14 16.50 12.44
CA THR A 310 9.00 17.97 12.43
C THR A 310 9.73 18.50 11.20
N PRO A 311 9.00 18.80 10.10
CA PRO A 311 9.62 18.83 8.77
C PRO A 311 10.72 19.89 8.61
N ASP A 312 10.59 21.07 9.22
CA ASP A 312 11.38 22.25 8.88
C ASP A 312 11.79 23.14 10.06
N ASN A 313 11.50 22.72 11.31
CA ASN A 313 11.78 23.51 12.49
C ASN A 313 12.23 22.65 13.68
N TYR A 314 12.52 23.27 14.82
CA TYR A 314 12.98 22.61 16.04
C TYR A 314 12.01 22.75 17.21
N ASP A 315 10.79 23.24 17.00
CA ASP A 315 9.82 23.56 18.05
C ASP A 315 9.51 22.34 18.93
N PHE A 316 9.40 21.13 18.31
CA PHE A 316 9.24 19.89 19.06
C PHE A 316 10.39 19.67 20.04
N ALA A 317 11.63 19.80 19.58
CA ALA A 317 12.82 19.55 20.41
C ALA A 317 12.95 20.58 21.53
N ASP A 318 12.73 21.87 21.24
CA ASP A 318 12.83 22.94 22.20
C ASP A 318 11.77 22.82 23.31
N GLU A 319 10.51 22.53 22.95
CA GLU A 319 9.45 22.29 23.92
C GLU A 319 9.62 21.01 24.71
N LEU A 320 10.10 19.93 24.08
CA LEU A 320 10.38 18.68 24.79
C LEU A 320 11.49 18.83 25.83
N LEU A 321 12.57 19.54 25.47
CA LEU A 321 13.65 19.88 26.43
C LEU A 321 13.10 20.67 27.62
N ALA A 322 12.25 21.67 27.38
CA ALA A 322 11.62 22.46 28.44
C ALA A 322 10.73 21.60 29.35
N LEU A 323 9.91 20.69 28.76
CA LEU A 323 9.03 19.79 29.50
C LEU A 323 9.79 18.77 30.37
N VAL A 324 10.96 18.33 29.94
CA VAL A 324 11.79 17.44 30.74
C VAL A 324 12.51 18.19 31.85
N ARG A 325 13.06 19.37 31.56
CA ARG A 325 13.79 20.18 32.55
C ARG A 325 12.92 20.66 33.70
N ASP A 326 11.63 20.92 33.48
CA ASP A 326 10.71 21.30 34.56
C ASP A 326 10.00 20.09 35.23
N GLY A 327 10.32 18.86 34.79
CA GLY A 327 9.80 17.62 35.39
C GLY A 327 8.40 17.22 34.92
N THR A 328 7.78 17.93 33.97
CA THR A 328 6.47 17.58 33.40
C THR A 328 6.52 16.21 32.67
N ILE A 329 7.61 15.97 31.93
CA ILE A 329 7.91 14.66 31.31
C ILE A 329 9.15 14.09 32.01
N PRO A 330 9.07 12.88 32.57
CA PRO A 330 10.23 12.28 33.23
C PRO A 330 11.27 11.83 32.18
N GLU A 331 12.58 12.05 32.45
CA GLU A 331 13.67 11.70 31.53
C GLU A 331 13.67 10.22 31.14
N ARG A 332 13.23 9.31 32.03
CA ARG A 332 13.06 7.89 31.71
C ARG A 332 12.18 7.64 30.48
N ARG A 333 11.18 8.52 30.25
CA ARG A 333 10.31 8.40 29.06
C ARG A 333 11.09 8.72 27.77
N ILE A 334 12.03 9.64 27.86
CA ILE A 334 12.95 9.96 26.77
C ILE A 334 13.90 8.80 26.54
N ASP A 335 14.47 8.23 27.61
CA ASP A 335 15.36 7.06 27.54
C ASP A 335 14.70 5.86 26.85
N GLU A 336 13.42 5.61 27.11
CA GLU A 336 12.64 4.54 26.44
C GLU A 336 12.57 4.75 24.92
N SER A 337 12.28 5.96 24.47
CA SER A 337 12.21 6.31 23.03
C SER A 337 13.57 6.20 22.36
N VAL A 338 14.59 6.81 22.97
CA VAL A 338 15.96 6.79 22.42
C VAL A 338 16.51 5.37 22.36
N ARG A 339 16.24 4.54 23.36
CA ARG A 339 16.62 3.12 23.34
C ARG A 339 16.04 2.41 22.13
N ARG A 340 14.74 2.62 21.78
CA ARG A 340 14.12 2.03 20.58
C ARG A 340 14.78 2.52 19.29
N ILE A 341 15.05 3.82 19.20
CA ILE A 341 15.72 4.43 18.04
C ILE A 341 17.13 3.89 17.87
N LEU A 342 17.92 3.82 18.94
CA LEU A 342 19.27 3.26 18.91
C LEU A 342 19.25 1.75 18.60
N THR A 343 18.25 1.02 19.11
CA THR A 343 18.06 -0.40 18.80
C THR A 343 17.80 -0.59 17.31
N LEU A 344 16.95 0.25 16.70
CA LEU A 344 16.72 0.23 15.27
C LEU A 344 18.00 0.54 14.48
N LYS A 345 18.72 1.60 14.81
CA LYS A 345 20.01 1.93 14.18
C LYS A 345 21.03 0.80 14.29
N SER A 346 21.09 0.14 15.45
CA SER A 346 21.98 -1.00 15.69
C SER A 346 21.57 -2.24 14.89
N LYS A 347 20.26 -2.57 14.87
CA LYS A 347 19.70 -3.69 14.07
C LYS A 347 20.01 -3.52 12.57
N LEU A 348 19.89 -2.31 12.05
CA LEU A 348 20.18 -2.00 10.64
C LEU A 348 21.68 -1.97 10.31
N GLY A 349 22.54 -2.17 11.33
CA GLY A 349 24.00 -2.16 11.17
C GLY A 349 24.61 -0.76 11.08
N LEU A 350 23.85 0.31 11.23
CA LEU A 350 24.33 1.70 11.06
C LEU A 350 25.41 2.07 12.06
N LEU A 351 25.34 1.58 13.30
CA LEU A 351 26.36 1.87 14.34
C LEU A 351 27.75 1.31 13.97
N ALA A 352 27.80 0.26 13.14
CA ALA A 352 29.04 -0.36 12.68
C ALA A 352 29.43 0.09 11.26
N HIS A 353 28.44 0.31 10.40
CA HIS A 353 28.60 0.60 8.98
C HIS A 353 27.64 1.74 8.56
N PRO A 354 27.98 3.02 8.88
CA PRO A 354 27.10 4.15 8.63
C PRO A 354 26.98 4.55 7.15
N TYR A 355 27.88 4.07 6.32
CA TYR A 355 27.95 4.45 4.89
C TYR A 355 27.30 3.43 3.97
N PRO A 356 26.82 3.87 2.78
CA PRO A 356 26.36 2.95 1.73
C PRO A 356 27.49 1.97 1.35
N LEU A 357 27.15 0.69 1.21
CA LEU A 357 28.11 -0.33 0.82
C LEU A 357 28.21 -0.43 -0.71
N GLU A 358 29.42 -0.38 -1.24
CA GLU A 358 29.64 -0.52 -2.68
C GLU A 358 29.16 -1.88 -3.22
N SER A 359 29.22 -2.94 -2.40
CA SER A 359 28.71 -4.26 -2.76
C SER A 359 27.20 -4.31 -3.05
N ASP A 360 26.43 -3.38 -2.49
CA ASP A 360 24.96 -3.36 -2.69
C ASP A 360 24.58 -2.74 -4.05
N ARG A 361 25.44 -1.92 -4.65
CA ARG A 361 25.18 -1.24 -5.94
C ARG A 361 24.83 -2.21 -7.08
N ALA A 362 25.45 -3.38 -7.10
CA ALA A 362 25.18 -4.40 -8.12
C ALA A 362 23.75 -4.95 -8.10
N GLN A 363 23.00 -4.69 -7.04
CA GLN A 363 21.60 -5.14 -6.89
C GLN A 363 20.60 -4.11 -7.43
N PHE A 364 21.04 -2.90 -7.76
CA PHE A 364 20.17 -1.83 -8.26
C PHE A 364 19.78 -2.07 -9.72
N ALA A 365 18.48 -1.93 -10.02
CA ALA A 365 17.87 -2.06 -11.34
C ALA A 365 18.32 -3.33 -12.10
N ALA A 366 18.54 -4.42 -11.36
CA ALA A 366 18.94 -5.70 -11.93
C ALA A 366 17.89 -6.23 -12.91
N VAL A 367 18.32 -6.99 -13.92
CA VAL A 367 17.40 -7.61 -14.90
C VAL A 367 16.29 -8.40 -14.19
N ALA A 368 16.66 -9.18 -13.17
CA ALA A 368 15.68 -9.92 -12.38
C ALA A 368 14.63 -9.02 -11.69
N SER A 369 15.00 -7.79 -11.27
CA SER A 369 14.06 -6.85 -10.66
C SER A 369 12.97 -6.41 -11.65
N ARG A 370 13.35 -6.14 -12.91
CA ARG A 370 12.42 -5.82 -13.99
C ARG A 370 11.51 -6.99 -14.35
N GLU A 371 12.05 -8.21 -14.37
CA GLU A 371 11.25 -9.42 -14.59
C GLU A 371 10.19 -9.61 -13.50
N TYR A 372 10.51 -9.30 -12.24
CA TYR A 372 9.53 -9.28 -11.16
C TYR A 372 8.47 -8.20 -11.35
N ALA A 373 8.86 -6.98 -11.76
CA ALA A 373 7.92 -5.89 -12.02
C ALA A 373 6.98 -6.25 -13.19
N GLN A 374 7.50 -6.82 -14.27
CA GLN A 374 6.70 -7.28 -15.39
C GLN A 374 5.70 -8.38 -14.98
N ARG A 375 6.17 -9.36 -14.18
CA ARG A 375 5.30 -10.41 -13.66
C ARG A 375 4.20 -9.84 -12.77
N ALA A 376 4.54 -8.89 -11.89
CA ALA A 376 3.57 -8.23 -11.01
C ALA A 376 2.54 -7.44 -11.82
N ALA A 377 2.96 -6.66 -12.83
CA ALA A 377 2.07 -5.94 -13.72
C ALA A 377 1.13 -6.87 -14.50
N ARG A 378 1.65 -7.95 -15.09
CA ARG A 378 0.84 -8.96 -15.81
C ARG A 378 -0.19 -9.63 -14.90
N ALA A 379 0.19 -9.98 -13.68
CA ALA A 379 -0.68 -10.66 -12.73
C ALA A 379 -1.76 -9.74 -12.13
N SER A 380 -1.51 -8.42 -12.09
CA SER A 380 -2.47 -7.44 -11.55
C SER A 380 -3.61 -7.14 -12.51
N ILE A 381 -3.36 -7.13 -13.82
CA ILE A 381 -4.36 -6.73 -14.82
C ILE A 381 -5.61 -7.62 -14.72
N THR A 382 -6.75 -6.96 -14.57
CA THR A 382 -8.04 -7.61 -14.29
C THR A 382 -9.00 -7.42 -15.46
N LEU A 383 -9.41 -8.50 -16.08
CA LEU A 383 -10.43 -8.50 -17.14
C LEU A 383 -11.82 -8.48 -16.51
N LEU A 384 -12.55 -7.37 -16.63
CA LEU A 384 -13.86 -7.17 -16.00
C LEU A 384 -15.04 -7.53 -16.91
N LYS A 385 -14.87 -7.35 -18.22
CA LYS A 385 -15.90 -7.66 -19.22
C LYS A 385 -15.26 -8.17 -20.51
N ASN A 386 -15.88 -9.17 -21.14
CA ASN A 386 -15.41 -9.74 -22.42
C ASN A 386 -16.59 -10.32 -23.22
N ASP A 387 -17.48 -9.44 -23.67
CA ASP A 387 -18.68 -9.83 -24.44
C ASP A 387 -18.29 -10.36 -25.83
N ALA A 388 -18.93 -11.46 -26.23
CA ALA A 388 -18.68 -12.14 -27.49
C ALA A 388 -17.19 -12.54 -27.71
N ASN A 389 -16.42 -12.65 -26.64
CA ASN A 389 -14.98 -12.97 -26.69
C ASN A 389 -14.21 -11.99 -27.59
N VAL A 390 -14.49 -10.68 -27.44
CA VAL A 390 -13.78 -9.62 -28.17
C VAL A 390 -12.29 -9.66 -27.87
N LEU A 391 -11.90 -10.08 -26.70
CA LEU A 391 -10.53 -10.35 -26.27
C LEU A 391 -10.27 -11.87 -26.19
N PRO A 392 -9.04 -12.36 -26.48
CA PRO A 392 -7.88 -11.58 -26.93
C PRO A 392 -7.99 -11.15 -28.39
N LEU A 393 -7.37 -10.01 -28.71
CA LEU A 393 -7.29 -9.47 -30.05
C LEU A 393 -6.41 -10.33 -30.96
N LYS A 394 -6.72 -10.32 -32.26
CA LYS A 394 -5.86 -10.91 -33.26
C LYS A 394 -4.66 -10.01 -33.56
N LYS A 395 -3.46 -10.56 -33.60
CA LYS A 395 -2.27 -9.84 -34.06
C LYS A 395 -2.46 -9.40 -35.52
N GLY A 396 -2.07 -8.15 -35.81
CA GLY A 396 -2.27 -7.55 -37.13
C GLY A 396 -3.68 -6.99 -37.40
N ALA A 397 -4.59 -7.02 -36.43
CA ALA A 397 -5.90 -6.36 -36.56
C ALA A 397 -5.78 -4.86 -36.78
N LYS A 398 -6.75 -4.24 -37.44
CA LYS A 398 -6.87 -2.78 -37.54
C LYS A 398 -7.50 -2.23 -36.27
N VAL A 399 -6.73 -1.48 -35.49
CA VAL A 399 -7.12 -1.02 -34.15
C VAL A 399 -7.14 0.49 -34.10
N LEU A 400 -8.26 1.09 -33.76
CA LEU A 400 -8.26 2.47 -33.24
C LEU A 400 -7.73 2.46 -31.80
N VAL A 401 -6.79 3.34 -31.48
CA VAL A 401 -6.39 3.65 -30.12
C VAL A 401 -6.67 5.12 -29.85
N THR A 402 -7.30 5.42 -28.72
CA THR A 402 -7.61 6.79 -28.30
C THR A 402 -7.67 6.87 -26.76
N GLY A 403 -7.78 8.10 -26.26
CA GLY A 403 -7.86 8.38 -24.83
C GLY A 403 -6.53 8.81 -24.21
N PRO A 404 -6.58 9.57 -23.10
CA PRO A 404 -5.41 10.23 -22.52
C PRO A 404 -4.33 9.24 -22.03
N GLY A 405 -4.73 8.06 -21.58
CA GLY A 405 -3.80 7.06 -21.07
C GLY A 405 -2.97 6.35 -22.14
N ALA A 406 -3.31 6.49 -23.44
CA ALA A 406 -2.60 5.82 -24.52
C ALA A 406 -1.12 6.26 -24.64
N THR A 407 -0.83 7.53 -24.32
CA THR A 407 0.49 8.15 -24.44
C THR A 407 1.01 8.75 -23.14
N SER A 408 0.40 8.43 -21.99
CA SER A 408 0.77 9.02 -20.70
C SER A 408 1.56 8.03 -19.83
N LEU A 409 2.83 8.34 -19.57
CA LEU A 409 3.64 7.60 -18.58
C LEU A 409 3.20 7.92 -17.15
N THR A 410 2.69 9.13 -16.89
CA THR A 410 2.22 9.53 -15.55
C THR A 410 0.96 8.76 -15.16
N MET A 411 0.02 8.55 -16.08
CA MET A 411 -1.17 7.70 -15.85
C MET A 411 -0.82 6.20 -15.70
N LEU A 412 0.28 5.73 -16.29
CA LEU A 412 0.73 4.35 -16.08
C LEU A 412 1.36 4.13 -14.71
N ASN A 413 2.02 5.13 -14.14
CA ASN A 413 2.82 4.97 -12.94
C ASN A 413 2.21 5.57 -11.68
N GLY A 414 1.35 6.58 -11.81
CA GLY A 414 0.69 7.22 -10.68
C GLY A 414 1.60 8.10 -9.83
N GLY A 415 1.11 8.50 -8.67
CA GLY A 415 1.86 9.27 -7.67
C GLY A 415 3.05 8.51 -7.09
N TRP A 416 3.87 9.17 -6.28
CA TRP A 416 5.08 8.60 -5.70
C TRP A 416 6.06 8.03 -6.74
N THR A 417 6.21 8.72 -7.90
CA THR A 417 7.07 8.26 -8.99
C THR A 417 8.02 9.36 -9.44
N TYR A 418 9.30 9.27 -9.09
CA TYR A 418 10.38 10.25 -9.28
C TYR A 418 10.15 11.63 -8.64
N THR A 419 8.91 12.02 -8.42
CA THR A 419 8.46 13.13 -7.58
C THR A 419 7.34 12.65 -6.68
N TRP A 420 7.03 13.40 -5.64
CA TRP A 420 5.90 13.08 -4.76
C TRP A 420 4.59 12.92 -5.55
N GLN A 421 4.27 13.88 -6.43
CA GLN A 421 3.02 13.82 -7.22
C GLN A 421 3.07 12.90 -8.44
N GLY A 422 4.26 12.51 -8.92
CA GLY A 422 4.39 11.65 -10.10
C GLY A 422 4.03 12.29 -11.43
N THR A 423 3.80 13.61 -11.48
CA THR A 423 3.25 14.31 -12.65
C THR A 423 4.30 14.71 -13.69
N ASN A 424 5.59 14.51 -13.44
CA ASN A 424 6.65 14.96 -14.33
C ASN A 424 7.15 13.83 -15.26
N ALA A 425 6.55 13.74 -16.46
CA ALA A 425 6.89 12.72 -17.45
C ALA A 425 8.35 12.81 -17.96
N SER A 426 9.01 13.97 -17.86
CA SER A 426 10.39 14.15 -18.35
C SER A 426 11.44 13.43 -17.50
N LEU A 427 11.09 12.96 -16.31
CA LEU A 427 11.97 12.25 -15.39
C LEU A 427 12.04 10.75 -15.68
N PHE A 428 11.15 10.22 -16.51
CA PHE A 428 11.23 8.81 -16.87
C PHE A 428 12.47 8.52 -17.74
N PRO A 429 13.13 7.37 -17.55
CA PRO A 429 14.26 7.00 -18.37
C PRO A 429 13.92 6.97 -19.87
N PRO A 430 14.84 7.39 -20.75
CA PRO A 430 14.64 7.29 -22.19
C PRO A 430 14.32 5.84 -22.60
N GLY A 431 13.32 5.68 -23.47
CA GLY A 431 12.94 4.38 -24.02
C GLY A 431 11.92 3.59 -23.17
N VAL A 432 11.41 4.14 -22.09
CA VAL A 432 10.22 3.58 -21.43
C VAL A 432 9.03 3.72 -22.39
N PRO A 433 8.38 2.61 -22.80
CA PRO A 433 7.33 2.67 -23.83
C PRO A 433 6.01 3.21 -23.26
N HIS A 434 5.30 3.98 -24.08
CA HIS A 434 3.89 4.25 -23.86
C HIS A 434 3.05 3.02 -24.24
N LEU A 435 1.81 2.95 -23.77
CA LEU A 435 0.89 1.88 -24.19
C LEU A 435 0.69 1.86 -25.70
N LEU A 436 0.55 3.02 -26.33
CA LEU A 436 0.44 3.15 -27.79
C LEU A 436 1.61 2.49 -28.54
N ASP A 437 2.83 2.63 -28.03
CA ASP A 437 4.02 2.06 -28.66
C ASP A 437 4.00 0.52 -28.59
N GLU A 438 3.59 -0.04 -27.46
CA GLU A 438 3.44 -1.48 -27.31
C GLU A 438 2.32 -2.03 -28.21
N LEU A 439 1.17 -1.35 -28.29
CA LEU A 439 0.06 -1.79 -29.16
C LEU A 439 0.46 -1.81 -30.65
N ARG A 440 1.27 -0.84 -31.11
CA ARG A 440 1.82 -0.79 -32.48
C ARG A 440 2.73 -1.97 -32.84
N ARG A 441 3.29 -2.65 -31.84
CA ARG A 441 4.09 -3.86 -32.09
C ARG A 441 3.23 -5.07 -32.46
N HIS A 442 1.95 -5.03 -32.12
CA HIS A 442 1.03 -6.18 -32.27
C HIS A 442 -0.05 -5.96 -33.35
N ALA A 443 -0.37 -4.71 -33.71
CA ALA A 443 -1.51 -4.37 -34.56
C ALA A 443 -1.22 -3.22 -35.53
N ASP A 444 -2.09 -3.09 -36.56
CA ASP A 444 -2.14 -1.90 -37.40
C ASP A 444 -2.95 -0.82 -36.67
N VAL A 445 -2.24 0.11 -36.03
CA VAL A 445 -2.82 1.07 -35.09
C VAL A 445 -3.01 2.43 -35.72
N HIS A 446 -4.25 2.88 -35.76
CA HIS A 446 -4.62 4.29 -35.98
C HIS A 446 -4.79 4.97 -34.60
N TYR A 447 -4.06 6.05 -34.34
CA TYR A 447 -4.20 6.84 -33.11
C TYR A 447 -4.98 8.12 -33.38
N ALA A 448 -5.98 8.43 -32.56
CA ALA A 448 -6.79 9.63 -32.63
C ALA A 448 -6.85 10.33 -31.26
N GLU A 449 -6.67 11.66 -31.26
CA GLU A 449 -6.63 12.44 -30.01
C GLU A 449 -7.98 12.98 -29.56
N ASN A 450 -8.89 13.20 -30.49
CA ASN A 450 -10.20 13.82 -30.22
C ASN A 450 -11.38 12.94 -30.64
N ALA A 451 -12.55 13.21 -30.08
CA ALA A 451 -13.72 12.37 -30.23
C ALA A 451 -14.23 12.29 -31.71
N ALA A 452 -14.13 13.37 -32.49
CA ALA A 452 -14.61 13.36 -33.87
C ALA A 452 -13.71 12.51 -34.78
N GLU A 453 -12.40 12.64 -34.63
CA GLU A 453 -11.40 11.84 -35.33
C GLU A 453 -11.50 10.37 -34.89
N ALA A 454 -11.60 10.11 -33.58
CA ALA A 454 -11.76 8.79 -33.05
C ALA A 454 -13.00 8.07 -33.57
N ALA A 455 -14.16 8.75 -33.61
CA ALA A 455 -15.37 8.18 -34.16
C ALA A 455 -15.28 7.93 -35.70
N SER A 456 -14.53 8.75 -36.45
CA SER A 456 -14.26 8.52 -37.86
C SER A 456 -13.37 7.31 -38.09
N ALA A 457 -12.29 7.21 -37.34
CA ALA A 457 -11.33 6.11 -37.42
C ALA A 457 -11.92 4.78 -36.92
N ALA A 458 -12.76 4.81 -35.91
CA ALA A 458 -13.44 3.64 -35.37
C ALA A 458 -14.22 2.88 -36.47
N ARG A 459 -14.94 3.59 -37.34
CA ARG A 459 -15.70 2.97 -38.43
C ARG A 459 -14.85 2.22 -39.45
N GLN A 460 -13.54 2.46 -39.45
CA GLN A 460 -12.57 1.85 -40.37
C GLN A 460 -11.69 0.80 -39.67
N SER A 461 -11.92 0.58 -38.38
CA SER A 461 -11.17 -0.34 -37.53
C SER A 461 -11.99 -1.58 -37.21
N ASP A 462 -11.29 -2.70 -36.96
CA ASP A 462 -11.92 -3.96 -36.52
C ASP A 462 -12.38 -3.83 -35.06
N VAL A 463 -11.64 -3.03 -34.26
CA VAL A 463 -11.87 -2.80 -32.84
C VAL A 463 -11.32 -1.44 -32.42
N ALA A 464 -11.91 -0.84 -31.39
CA ALA A 464 -11.43 0.37 -30.76
C ALA A 464 -10.95 0.10 -29.32
N ILE A 465 -9.78 0.61 -28.95
CA ILE A 465 -9.26 0.64 -27.58
C ILE A 465 -9.31 2.08 -27.09
N VAL A 466 -10.07 2.33 -26.03
CA VAL A 466 -10.21 3.64 -25.39
C VAL A 466 -9.55 3.57 -24.03
N VAL A 467 -8.43 4.30 -23.85
CA VAL A 467 -7.62 4.27 -22.64
C VAL A 467 -7.97 5.44 -21.75
N LEU A 468 -8.69 5.16 -20.68
CA LEU A 468 -9.28 6.12 -19.75
C LEU A 468 -8.61 6.02 -18.38
N GLY A 469 -8.78 7.03 -17.54
CA GLY A 469 -8.33 6.95 -16.15
C GLY A 469 -8.01 8.29 -15.49
N GLU A 470 -7.12 8.24 -14.53
CA GLU A 470 -6.69 9.37 -13.71
C GLU A 470 -5.24 9.72 -14.01
N ASP A 471 -4.92 11.04 -14.02
CA ASP A 471 -3.53 11.49 -13.94
C ASP A 471 -2.93 11.13 -12.57
N ALA A 472 -1.59 11.16 -12.51
CA ALA A 472 -0.88 10.94 -11.27
C ALA A 472 -1.20 12.00 -10.22
N TYR A 473 -1.35 11.59 -8.97
CA TYR A 473 -1.50 12.44 -7.79
C TYR A 473 -1.01 11.69 -6.55
N ALA A 474 -0.72 12.43 -5.49
CA ALA A 474 -0.49 11.88 -4.17
C ALA A 474 -1.16 12.76 -3.10
N GLU A 475 -1.71 12.10 -2.06
CA GLU A 475 -2.34 12.73 -0.90
C GLU A 475 -3.43 13.74 -1.26
N TRP A 476 -3.63 14.82 -0.50
CA TRP A 476 -4.72 15.82 -0.65
C TRP A 476 -4.79 16.50 -2.03
N ILE A 477 -3.72 16.46 -2.83
CA ILE A 477 -3.76 16.97 -4.21
C ILE A 477 -4.71 16.13 -5.06
N GLY A 478 -4.92 14.86 -4.67
CA GLY A 478 -5.87 13.96 -5.29
C GLY A 478 -7.29 14.01 -4.71
N ASP A 479 -7.61 14.96 -3.81
CA ASP A 479 -8.98 15.10 -3.28
C ASP A 479 -9.98 15.43 -4.39
N ILE A 480 -11.12 14.77 -4.38
CA ILE A 480 -12.24 14.97 -5.32
C ILE A 480 -13.57 14.90 -4.58
N ASP A 481 -14.57 15.63 -5.08
CA ASP A 481 -15.94 15.62 -4.56
C ASP A 481 -16.86 14.65 -5.31
N ASP A 482 -16.51 14.29 -6.56
CA ASP A 482 -17.29 13.40 -7.42
C ASP A 482 -16.41 12.25 -7.95
N LEU A 483 -16.84 11.04 -7.66
CA LEU A 483 -16.15 9.82 -8.11
C LEU A 483 -16.35 9.54 -9.61
N THR A 484 -17.25 10.25 -10.31
CA THR A 484 -17.51 10.07 -11.74
C THR A 484 -16.25 10.38 -12.55
N LEU A 485 -15.92 9.51 -13.51
CA LEU A 485 -14.85 9.77 -14.46
C LEU A 485 -15.13 11.07 -15.23
N SER A 486 -14.10 11.81 -15.60
CA SER A 486 -14.26 13.14 -16.20
C SER A 486 -15.13 13.10 -17.45
N GLU A 487 -16.02 14.09 -17.58
CA GLU A 487 -16.98 14.19 -18.69
C GLU A 487 -16.32 14.15 -20.09
N PRO A 488 -15.15 14.79 -20.35
CA PRO A 488 -14.47 14.65 -21.63
C PRO A 488 -14.11 13.21 -21.98
N GLN A 489 -13.67 12.42 -21.01
CA GLN A 489 -13.32 11.02 -21.23
C GLN A 489 -14.57 10.16 -21.48
N LEU A 490 -15.65 10.37 -20.72
CA LEU A 490 -16.92 9.67 -20.94
C LEU A 490 -17.51 10.01 -22.31
N ARG A 491 -17.47 11.28 -22.75
CA ARG A 491 -17.91 11.69 -24.09
C ARG A 491 -17.07 11.07 -25.20
N LEU A 492 -15.75 10.97 -25.02
CA LEU A 492 -14.86 10.31 -25.98
C LEU A 492 -15.26 8.85 -26.17
N ALA A 493 -15.40 8.10 -25.06
CA ALA A 493 -15.81 6.71 -25.10
C ALA A 493 -17.20 6.53 -25.76
N ALA A 494 -18.19 7.31 -25.34
CA ALA A 494 -19.53 7.28 -25.90
C ALA A 494 -19.56 7.60 -27.42
N ALA A 495 -18.72 8.52 -27.88
CA ALA A 495 -18.62 8.85 -29.32
C ALA A 495 -18.04 7.69 -30.15
N VAL A 496 -17.08 6.94 -29.58
CA VAL A 496 -16.54 5.74 -30.22
C VAL A 496 -17.58 4.62 -30.22
N GLU A 497 -18.22 4.35 -29.09
CA GLU A 497 -19.25 3.31 -28.95
C GLU A 497 -20.45 3.52 -29.87
N ALA A 498 -20.86 4.78 -30.05
CA ALA A 498 -21.95 5.15 -30.97
C ALA A 498 -21.67 4.79 -32.43
N THR A 499 -20.42 4.45 -32.80
CA THR A 499 -20.08 3.98 -34.15
C THR A 499 -20.50 2.55 -34.42
N GLY A 500 -20.78 1.78 -33.38
CA GLY A 500 -21.02 0.33 -33.41
C GLY A 500 -19.78 -0.54 -33.53
N THR A 501 -18.58 0.06 -33.60
CA THR A 501 -17.32 -0.66 -33.59
C THR A 501 -17.12 -1.30 -32.21
N PRO A 502 -16.74 -2.58 -32.11
CA PRO A 502 -16.46 -3.21 -30.83
C PRO A 502 -15.44 -2.41 -30.02
N THR A 503 -15.83 -1.93 -28.84
CA THR A 503 -15.00 -1.03 -28.02
C THR A 503 -14.51 -1.74 -26.77
N ILE A 504 -13.22 -1.58 -26.48
CA ILE A 504 -12.55 -2.06 -25.27
C ILE A 504 -12.12 -0.83 -24.47
N LEU A 505 -12.56 -0.74 -23.22
CA LEU A 505 -12.09 0.25 -22.27
C LEU A 505 -10.89 -0.32 -21.51
N VAL A 506 -9.80 0.43 -21.46
CA VAL A 506 -8.64 0.15 -20.59
C VAL A 506 -8.60 1.24 -19.54
N LEU A 507 -8.70 0.86 -18.28
CA LEU A 507 -8.82 1.77 -17.13
C LEU A 507 -7.49 1.87 -16.40
N LEU A 508 -6.87 3.05 -16.43
CA LEU A 508 -5.67 3.41 -15.66
C LEU A 508 -6.10 4.28 -14.48
N GLU A 509 -6.45 3.64 -13.37
CA GLU A 509 -7.12 4.29 -12.24
C GLU A 509 -6.47 3.93 -10.91
N GLY A 510 -6.17 4.94 -10.10
CA GLY A 510 -5.73 4.74 -8.71
C GLY A 510 -6.87 4.36 -7.77
N ARG A 511 -8.10 4.71 -8.10
CA ARG A 511 -9.35 4.41 -7.38
C ARG A 511 -10.47 4.17 -8.38
N PRO A 512 -11.56 3.43 -8.02
CA PRO A 512 -12.63 3.13 -8.97
C PRO A 512 -13.41 4.39 -9.34
N ARG A 513 -13.28 4.84 -10.58
CA ARG A 513 -14.05 5.98 -11.12
C ARG A 513 -15.35 5.48 -11.73
N ILE A 514 -16.46 6.18 -11.51
CA ILE A 514 -17.76 5.79 -12.07
C ILE A 514 -17.74 5.86 -13.60
N ILE A 515 -17.93 4.71 -14.23
CA ILE A 515 -17.95 4.52 -15.69
C ILE A 515 -19.30 4.01 -16.21
N ARG A 516 -20.33 4.04 -15.38
CA ARG A 516 -21.66 3.45 -15.65
C ARG A 516 -22.18 3.76 -17.05
N ASP A 517 -22.02 5.01 -17.50
CA ASP A 517 -22.62 5.50 -18.75
C ASP A 517 -21.96 4.93 -20.01
N VAL A 518 -20.79 4.32 -19.90
CA VAL A 518 -20.05 3.67 -21.00
C VAL A 518 -19.81 2.18 -20.77
N ALA A 519 -19.95 1.69 -19.56
CA ALA A 519 -19.64 0.29 -19.22
C ALA A 519 -20.57 -0.73 -19.90
N ASP A 520 -21.84 -0.40 -20.06
CA ASP A 520 -22.83 -1.33 -20.61
C ASP A 520 -22.64 -1.51 -22.14
N SER A 521 -22.22 -0.46 -22.86
CA SER A 521 -21.99 -0.47 -24.31
C SER A 521 -20.64 -1.07 -24.70
N ALA A 522 -19.63 -0.95 -23.85
CA ALA A 522 -18.31 -1.55 -24.07
C ALA A 522 -18.38 -3.07 -24.24
N ARG A 523 -17.63 -3.63 -25.20
CA ARG A 523 -17.51 -5.08 -25.40
C ARG A 523 -16.46 -5.72 -24.51
N GLY A 524 -15.44 -4.97 -24.14
CA GLY A 524 -14.41 -5.39 -23.20
C GLY A 524 -14.09 -4.29 -22.20
N ILE A 525 -13.76 -4.66 -20.96
CA ILE A 525 -13.29 -3.74 -19.94
C ILE A 525 -12.11 -4.39 -19.22
N VAL A 526 -10.97 -3.70 -19.22
CA VAL A 526 -9.73 -4.13 -18.58
C VAL A 526 -9.34 -3.09 -17.54
N MET A 527 -9.29 -3.49 -16.27
CA MET A 527 -8.77 -2.67 -15.19
C MET A 527 -7.26 -2.93 -15.06
N ALA A 528 -6.46 -1.92 -15.29
CA ALA A 528 -5.01 -2.01 -15.20
C ALA A 528 -4.46 -1.32 -13.95
N TYR A 529 -5.28 -0.60 -13.19
CA TYR A 529 -4.85 0.21 -12.02
C TYR A 529 -3.78 1.24 -12.42
N TRP A 530 -2.75 1.42 -11.63
CA TRP A 530 -1.48 2.07 -11.97
C TRP A 530 -0.39 1.00 -11.98
N PRO A 531 -0.12 0.39 -13.15
CA PRO A 531 0.62 -0.87 -13.25
C PRO A 531 2.15 -0.70 -13.17
N GLY A 532 2.65 0.53 -13.04
CA GLY A 532 4.07 0.79 -12.96
C GLY A 532 4.78 0.79 -14.33
N MET A 533 6.12 0.79 -14.30
CA MET A 533 6.95 1.04 -15.48
C MET A 533 6.85 -0.07 -16.55
N GLU A 534 6.56 -1.30 -16.16
CA GLU A 534 6.36 -2.45 -17.07
C GLU A 534 4.89 -2.61 -17.51
N GLY A 535 4.02 -1.66 -17.12
CA GLY A 535 2.58 -1.72 -17.33
C GLY A 535 2.15 -1.71 -18.79
N ALA A 536 2.79 -0.91 -19.64
CA ALA A 536 2.46 -0.82 -21.06
C ALA A 536 2.57 -2.18 -21.75
N GLY A 537 3.70 -2.87 -21.57
CA GLY A 537 3.91 -4.21 -22.11
C GLY A 537 2.95 -5.24 -21.52
N ALA A 538 2.70 -5.18 -20.21
CA ALA A 538 1.79 -6.10 -19.53
C ALA A 538 0.34 -5.97 -20.05
N ILE A 539 -0.15 -4.74 -20.28
CA ILE A 539 -1.48 -4.49 -20.86
C ILE A 539 -1.55 -5.05 -22.27
N ALA A 540 -0.55 -4.78 -23.13
CA ALA A 540 -0.49 -5.32 -24.47
C ALA A 540 -0.49 -6.85 -24.49
N ASP A 541 0.32 -7.51 -23.64
CA ASP A 541 0.37 -8.96 -23.51
C ASP A 541 -1.02 -9.57 -23.17
N VAL A 542 -1.76 -8.92 -22.28
CA VAL A 542 -3.13 -9.36 -21.95
C VAL A 542 -4.07 -9.12 -23.15
N LEU A 543 -4.08 -7.90 -23.74
CA LEU A 543 -5.00 -7.59 -24.82
C LEU A 543 -4.83 -8.51 -26.04
N PHE A 544 -3.60 -8.93 -26.35
CA PHE A 544 -3.30 -9.83 -27.48
C PHE A 544 -3.18 -11.31 -27.08
N GLY A 545 -3.41 -11.65 -25.83
CA GLY A 545 -3.49 -13.02 -25.32
C GLY A 545 -2.15 -13.74 -25.21
N ASP A 546 -1.04 -13.03 -25.20
CA ASP A 546 0.28 -13.57 -24.84
C ASP A 546 0.31 -13.96 -23.35
N VAL A 547 -0.47 -13.25 -22.54
CA VAL A 547 -0.76 -13.57 -21.13
C VAL A 547 -2.27 -13.76 -20.93
N ASN A 548 -2.64 -14.82 -20.22
CA ASN A 548 -4.01 -15.02 -19.79
C ASN A 548 -4.28 -14.21 -18.51
N PRO A 549 -5.25 -13.27 -18.49
CA PRO A 549 -5.53 -12.46 -17.31
C PRO A 549 -5.92 -13.33 -16.11
N SER A 550 -5.43 -12.96 -14.93
CA SER A 550 -5.67 -13.66 -13.67
C SER A 550 -6.02 -12.74 -12.50
N GLY A 551 -5.91 -11.43 -12.68
CA GLY A 551 -6.24 -10.44 -11.66
C GLY A 551 -7.70 -10.52 -11.23
N ARG A 552 -7.96 -10.24 -9.94
CA ARG A 552 -9.29 -10.15 -9.33
C ARG A 552 -9.43 -8.80 -8.64
N LEU A 553 -10.60 -8.13 -8.77
CA LEU A 553 -10.83 -6.86 -8.09
C LEU A 553 -10.64 -7.01 -6.57
N PRO A 554 -9.75 -6.25 -5.96
CA PRO A 554 -9.57 -6.24 -4.50
C PRO A 554 -10.50 -5.27 -3.78
N PHE A 555 -11.51 -4.78 -4.48
CA PHE A 555 -12.55 -3.87 -3.97
C PHE A 555 -13.84 -4.04 -4.75
N THR A 556 -14.94 -3.60 -4.14
CA THR A 556 -16.24 -3.46 -4.80
C THR A 556 -16.22 -2.20 -5.66
N TYR A 557 -16.37 -2.35 -6.98
CA TYR A 557 -16.37 -1.23 -7.92
C TYR A 557 -17.77 -0.57 -7.93
N PRO A 558 -17.91 0.67 -7.47
CA PRO A 558 -19.23 1.30 -7.33
C PRO A 558 -19.84 1.67 -8.68
N ARG A 559 -21.15 1.53 -8.79
CA ARG A 559 -21.92 1.92 -9.97
C ARG A 559 -22.38 3.39 -9.91
N TYR A 560 -22.59 3.92 -8.71
CA TYR A 560 -23.10 5.26 -8.46
C TYR A 560 -22.24 5.96 -7.40
N PRO A 561 -22.06 7.30 -7.48
CA PRO A 561 -21.21 8.03 -6.53
C PRO A 561 -21.60 7.87 -5.06
N ASN A 562 -22.90 7.64 -4.77
CA ASN A 562 -23.43 7.53 -3.40
C ASN A 562 -23.82 6.10 -3.00
N ALA A 563 -23.45 5.08 -3.78
CA ALA A 563 -23.75 3.68 -3.48
C ALA A 563 -22.45 2.94 -3.13
N LEU A 564 -21.86 3.30 -1.99
CA LEU A 564 -20.57 2.78 -1.51
C LEU A 564 -20.82 1.63 -0.52
N VAL A 565 -21.45 0.56 -0.99
CA VAL A 565 -21.71 -0.65 -0.22
C VAL A 565 -20.65 -1.69 -0.56
N LEU A 566 -19.96 -2.19 0.45
CA LEU A 566 -18.82 -3.10 0.34
C LEU A 566 -19.28 -4.57 0.30
N ASP A 567 -18.35 -5.47 -0.02
CA ASP A 567 -18.62 -6.91 -0.16
C ASP A 567 -19.16 -7.57 1.12
N ASP A 568 -18.72 -7.11 2.29
CA ASP A 568 -19.15 -7.57 3.61
C ASP A 568 -20.45 -6.90 4.13
N HIS A 569 -21.29 -6.42 3.21
CA HIS A 569 -22.55 -5.75 3.53
C HIS A 569 -23.51 -6.64 4.34
N ARG A 570 -24.58 -6.02 4.89
CA ARG A 570 -25.57 -6.72 5.71
C ARG A 570 -26.78 -7.12 4.88
N PHE A 571 -27.50 -8.16 5.34
CA PHE A 571 -28.73 -8.63 4.68
C PHE A 571 -29.76 -7.50 4.43
N THR A 572 -29.89 -6.57 5.38
CA THR A 572 -30.80 -5.44 5.27
C THR A 572 -30.45 -4.44 4.16
N GLU A 573 -29.22 -4.44 3.67
CA GLU A 573 -28.77 -3.61 2.55
C GLU A 573 -29.11 -4.25 1.20
N THR A 574 -29.42 -5.55 1.17
CA THR A 574 -29.86 -6.28 -0.03
C THR A 574 -31.36 -6.56 -0.01
N LEU A 575 -32.09 -6.19 1.04
CA LEU A 575 -33.49 -6.52 1.20
C LEU A 575 -34.36 -5.88 0.11
N ASP A 576 -34.88 -6.72 -0.81
CA ASP A 576 -35.97 -6.32 -1.70
C ASP A 576 -37.30 -6.28 -0.91
N ARG A 577 -37.82 -5.08 -0.75
CA ARG A 577 -39.06 -4.87 -0.02
C ARG A 577 -40.32 -5.24 -0.83
N GLY A 578 -40.15 -5.68 -2.09
CA GLY A 578 -41.21 -6.24 -2.93
C GLY A 578 -42.24 -5.24 -3.44
N PHE A 579 -42.47 -4.12 -2.76
CA PHE A 579 -43.53 -3.15 -3.11
C PHE A 579 -43.02 -1.87 -3.79
N ASP A 580 -41.75 -1.51 -3.65
CA ASP A 580 -41.17 -0.30 -4.28
C ASP A 580 -40.25 -0.57 -5.49
N ARG A 581 -39.90 -1.83 -5.73
CA ARG A 581 -39.06 -2.32 -6.85
C ARG A 581 -37.77 -1.51 -7.10
N LYS A 582 -37.26 -0.85 -6.07
CA LYS A 582 -36.01 -0.12 -6.18
C LYS A 582 -34.84 -1.10 -6.10
N PRO A 583 -33.73 -0.82 -6.81
CA PRO A 583 -32.52 -1.59 -6.64
C PRO A 583 -32.12 -1.65 -5.15
N THR A 584 -31.54 -2.78 -4.75
CA THR A 584 -30.94 -2.92 -3.41
C THR A 584 -29.78 -1.94 -3.26
N ALA A 585 -29.38 -1.64 -2.02
CA ALA A 585 -28.23 -0.77 -1.78
C ALA A 585 -26.93 -1.39 -2.32
N TYR A 586 -26.79 -2.73 -2.25
CA TYR A 586 -25.69 -3.45 -2.88
C TYR A 586 -25.98 -3.67 -4.37
N ASN A 587 -25.53 -2.76 -5.20
CA ASN A 587 -25.65 -2.78 -6.66
C ASN A 587 -24.35 -2.26 -7.31
N PRO A 588 -23.23 -2.97 -7.18
CA PRO A 588 -21.95 -2.54 -7.73
C PRO A 588 -21.94 -2.60 -9.26
N GLN A 589 -21.01 -1.87 -9.90
CA GLN A 589 -20.65 -2.08 -11.30
C GLN A 589 -19.96 -3.43 -11.48
N PHE A 590 -19.02 -3.73 -10.57
CA PHE A 590 -18.37 -5.05 -10.45
C PHE A 590 -18.16 -5.37 -8.97
N ALA A 591 -18.47 -6.60 -8.57
CA ALA A 591 -18.31 -7.05 -7.19
C ALA A 591 -16.82 -7.30 -6.86
N PHE A 592 -16.48 -7.26 -5.57
CA PHE A 592 -15.20 -7.75 -5.06
C PHE A 592 -14.92 -9.19 -5.56
N GLY A 593 -13.69 -9.45 -5.96
CA GLY A 593 -13.26 -10.74 -6.50
C GLY A 593 -13.61 -10.95 -7.98
N THR A 594 -14.29 -9.99 -8.65
CA THR A 594 -14.57 -10.08 -10.07
C THR A 594 -13.27 -10.09 -10.88
N GLY A 595 -13.18 -11.01 -11.84
CA GLY A 595 -12.10 -11.11 -12.82
C GLY A 595 -12.38 -12.29 -13.75
N LEU A 596 -12.20 -12.05 -15.05
CA LEU A 596 -12.40 -13.06 -16.09
C LEU A 596 -11.05 -13.59 -16.56
N SER A 597 -11.09 -14.73 -17.26
CA SER A 597 -9.92 -15.38 -17.86
C SER A 597 -10.25 -15.74 -19.31
N TYR A 598 -9.24 -15.94 -20.15
CA TYR A 598 -9.40 -16.52 -21.50
C TYR A 598 -9.59 -18.03 -21.48
N THR A 599 -9.63 -18.63 -20.31
CA THR A 599 -10.06 -20.00 -20.08
C THR A 599 -11.22 -20.02 -19.08
N THR A 600 -11.81 -21.19 -18.84
CA THR A 600 -12.90 -21.35 -17.88
C THR A 600 -12.50 -22.30 -16.76
N PHE A 601 -12.95 -22.00 -15.54
CA PHE A 601 -12.73 -22.85 -14.38
C PHE A 601 -14.08 -23.31 -13.82
N ALA A 602 -14.14 -24.54 -13.38
CA ALA A 602 -15.30 -25.10 -12.68
C ALA A 602 -14.90 -25.55 -11.28
N TYR A 603 -15.77 -25.28 -10.32
CA TYR A 603 -15.64 -25.74 -8.95
C TYR A 603 -16.56 -26.93 -8.70
N SER A 604 -16.07 -27.96 -8.00
CA SER A 604 -16.85 -29.14 -7.61
C SER A 604 -16.41 -29.68 -6.27
N ASP A 605 -17.17 -30.62 -5.73
CA ASP A 605 -16.82 -31.43 -4.55
C ASP A 605 -16.49 -30.57 -3.32
N LEU A 606 -17.24 -29.46 -3.10
CA LEU A 606 -17.07 -28.65 -1.90
C LEU A 606 -17.46 -29.47 -0.66
N GLN A 607 -16.51 -29.71 0.21
CA GLN A 607 -16.64 -30.49 1.43
C GLN A 607 -16.10 -29.73 2.62
N VAL A 608 -16.79 -29.88 3.75
CA VAL A 608 -16.36 -29.35 5.05
C VAL A 608 -16.29 -30.51 6.03
N ASP A 609 -15.11 -30.74 6.57
CA ASP A 609 -14.85 -31.72 7.61
C ASP A 609 -14.29 -30.97 8.84
N HIS A 610 -15.10 -30.77 9.86
CA HIS A 610 -14.87 -29.83 10.95
C HIS A 610 -14.57 -28.41 10.41
N LEU A 611 -13.35 -27.92 10.54
CA LEU A 611 -12.89 -26.63 10.03
C LEU A 611 -11.97 -26.75 8.79
N LYS A 612 -11.88 -27.95 8.21
CA LYS A 612 -11.12 -28.21 6.98
C LYS A 612 -12.05 -28.20 5.77
N VAL A 613 -11.83 -27.24 4.87
CA VAL A 613 -12.60 -27.06 3.65
C VAL A 613 -11.79 -27.57 2.46
N ARG A 614 -12.42 -28.36 1.60
CA ARG A 614 -11.84 -28.85 0.35
C ARG A 614 -12.74 -28.52 -0.81
N VAL A 615 -12.15 -28.11 -1.91
CA VAL A 615 -12.85 -27.89 -3.18
C VAL A 615 -11.96 -28.33 -4.33
N THR A 616 -12.55 -28.92 -5.36
CA THR A 616 -11.87 -29.28 -6.60
C THR A 616 -12.03 -28.14 -7.61
N VAL A 617 -10.92 -27.64 -8.16
CA VAL A 617 -10.90 -26.67 -9.25
C VAL A 617 -10.44 -27.38 -10.52
N THR A 618 -11.17 -27.21 -11.61
CA THR A 618 -10.86 -27.82 -12.91
C THR A 618 -10.80 -26.73 -13.98
N ASN A 619 -9.72 -26.66 -14.76
CA ASN A 619 -9.69 -25.85 -15.96
C ASN A 619 -10.47 -26.57 -17.07
N THR A 620 -11.65 -26.07 -17.40
CA THR A 620 -12.58 -26.64 -18.40
C THR A 620 -12.40 -26.04 -19.79
N GLY A 621 -11.52 -25.03 -19.94
CA GLY A 621 -11.25 -24.40 -21.22
C GLY A 621 -10.05 -24.99 -21.96
N THR A 622 -9.59 -24.28 -22.98
CA THR A 622 -8.56 -24.74 -23.92
C THR A 622 -7.20 -24.11 -23.73
N ARG A 623 -7.07 -23.16 -22.78
CA ARG A 623 -5.81 -22.47 -22.46
C ARG A 623 -5.39 -22.77 -21.03
N ALA A 624 -4.09 -22.80 -20.79
CA ALA A 624 -3.58 -22.77 -19.42
C ALA A 624 -3.93 -21.41 -18.76
N GLY A 625 -4.19 -21.43 -17.46
CA GLY A 625 -4.53 -20.23 -16.74
C GLY A 625 -4.36 -20.38 -15.23
N ARG A 626 -4.25 -19.25 -14.56
CA ARG A 626 -4.28 -19.13 -13.12
C ARG A 626 -5.67 -18.72 -12.67
N ASP A 627 -6.20 -19.38 -11.66
CA ASP A 627 -7.40 -18.98 -10.95
C ASP A 627 -7.08 -18.61 -9.50
N VAL A 628 -7.87 -17.72 -8.92
CA VAL A 628 -7.81 -17.37 -7.51
C VAL A 628 -9.06 -17.91 -6.83
N VAL A 629 -8.87 -18.92 -6.01
CA VAL A 629 -9.94 -19.56 -5.23
C VAL A 629 -10.19 -18.71 -3.99
N LEU A 630 -11.33 -18.04 -3.93
CA LEU A 630 -11.77 -17.26 -2.79
C LEU A 630 -12.71 -18.09 -1.93
N LEU A 631 -12.42 -18.22 -0.65
CA LEU A 631 -13.28 -18.85 0.34
C LEU A 631 -13.87 -17.82 1.25
N PHE A 632 -15.19 -17.71 1.21
CA PHE A 632 -15.95 -16.84 2.10
C PHE A 632 -16.67 -17.66 3.16
N THR A 633 -16.97 -17.01 4.29
CA THR A 633 -17.83 -17.54 5.37
C THR A 633 -19.02 -16.63 5.60
N HIS A 634 -20.15 -17.22 5.96
CA HIS A 634 -21.34 -16.52 6.43
C HIS A 634 -21.87 -17.22 7.68
N GLN A 635 -22.13 -16.48 8.74
CA GLN A 635 -22.79 -16.98 9.94
C GLN A 635 -24.30 -16.74 9.84
N HIS A 636 -25.12 -17.79 10.04
CA HIS A 636 -26.56 -17.67 9.88
C HIS A 636 -27.19 -16.75 10.93
N TYR A 637 -26.77 -16.87 12.18
CA TYR A 637 -27.27 -16.09 13.31
C TYR A 637 -26.13 -15.76 14.27
N ALA A 638 -26.09 -14.52 14.73
CA ALA A 638 -25.16 -14.04 15.73
C ALA A 638 -25.84 -12.98 16.61
N ALA A 639 -25.25 -12.64 17.75
CA ALA A 639 -25.75 -11.56 18.62
C ALA A 639 -25.67 -10.18 17.96
N LEU A 640 -24.79 -10.00 16.98
CA LEU A 640 -24.72 -8.84 16.08
C LEU A 640 -25.07 -9.26 14.66
N THR A 641 -25.71 -8.37 13.88
CA THR A 641 -26.04 -8.67 12.48
C THR A 641 -24.83 -9.12 11.70
N PRO A 642 -24.78 -10.39 11.22
CA PRO A 642 -23.64 -10.89 10.48
C PRO A 642 -23.57 -10.29 9.06
N PRO A 643 -22.37 -10.17 8.48
CA PRO A 643 -22.22 -9.81 7.08
C PRO A 643 -22.74 -10.92 6.16
N MET A 644 -23.11 -10.54 4.92
CA MET A 644 -23.54 -11.51 3.90
C MET A 644 -22.44 -12.50 3.56
N ARG A 645 -21.19 -12.04 3.58
CA ARG A 645 -19.99 -12.89 3.46
C ARG A 645 -18.76 -12.17 3.97
N ARG A 646 -17.76 -12.92 4.39
CA ARG A 646 -16.44 -12.44 4.79
C ARG A 646 -15.38 -13.31 4.13
N LEU A 647 -14.40 -12.70 3.50
CA LEU A 647 -13.24 -13.43 2.99
C LEU A 647 -12.48 -14.06 4.16
N ALA A 648 -12.38 -15.39 4.16
CA ALA A 648 -11.66 -16.11 5.19
C ALA A 648 -10.32 -16.67 4.70
N ARG A 649 -10.25 -17.12 3.42
CA ARG A 649 -9.02 -17.65 2.80
C ARG A 649 -9.05 -17.40 1.30
N PHE A 650 -7.86 -17.42 0.70
CA PHE A 650 -7.70 -17.48 -0.76
C PHE A 650 -6.46 -18.30 -1.14
N ALA A 651 -6.44 -18.81 -2.37
CA ALA A 651 -5.30 -19.53 -2.93
C ALA A 651 -5.27 -19.41 -4.45
N GLY A 652 -4.09 -19.16 -5.02
CA GLY A 652 -3.87 -19.22 -6.45
C GLY A 652 -3.64 -20.67 -6.91
N VAL A 653 -4.20 -21.06 -8.07
CA VAL A 653 -3.98 -22.36 -8.72
C VAL A 653 -3.66 -22.17 -10.19
N ASP A 654 -2.58 -22.77 -10.66
CA ASP A 654 -2.15 -22.74 -12.06
C ASP A 654 -2.50 -24.08 -12.72
N LEU A 655 -3.41 -24.06 -13.71
CA LEU A 655 -3.94 -25.26 -14.33
C LEU A 655 -3.79 -25.27 -15.85
N ALA A 656 -3.20 -26.32 -16.39
CA ALA A 656 -3.25 -26.63 -17.82
C ALA A 656 -4.70 -27.00 -18.24
N PRO A 657 -5.04 -26.95 -19.54
CA PRO A 657 -6.34 -27.37 -20.04
C PRO A 657 -6.68 -28.83 -19.59
N GLY A 658 -7.88 -29.00 -19.03
CA GLY A 658 -8.36 -30.26 -18.49
C GLY A 658 -7.73 -30.70 -17.16
N ALA A 659 -6.74 -29.98 -16.65
CA ALA A 659 -6.14 -30.26 -15.34
C ALA A 659 -7.09 -29.89 -14.20
N ARG A 660 -6.97 -30.60 -13.09
CA ARG A 660 -7.71 -30.34 -11.85
C ARG A 660 -6.81 -30.38 -10.64
N GLN A 661 -7.15 -29.60 -9.62
CA GLN A 661 -6.44 -29.57 -8.34
C GLN A 661 -7.44 -29.49 -7.19
N VAL A 662 -7.18 -30.22 -6.12
CA VAL A 662 -7.91 -30.09 -4.86
C VAL A 662 -7.23 -28.99 -4.03
N VAL A 663 -7.96 -27.94 -3.75
CA VAL A 663 -7.54 -26.87 -2.83
C VAL A 663 -8.08 -27.20 -1.45
N THR A 664 -7.24 -27.08 -0.45
CA THR A 664 -7.60 -27.33 0.96
C THR A 664 -7.32 -26.09 1.78
N PHE A 665 -8.31 -25.62 2.51
CA PHE A 665 -8.20 -24.55 3.48
C PHE A 665 -8.44 -25.10 4.88
N THR A 666 -7.78 -24.53 5.88
CA THR A 666 -8.04 -24.78 7.29
C THR A 666 -8.52 -23.49 7.93
N LEU A 667 -9.74 -23.51 8.45
CA LEU A 667 -10.30 -22.44 9.24
C LEU A 667 -9.96 -22.65 10.73
N THR A 668 -10.02 -21.59 11.48
CA THR A 668 -9.92 -21.60 12.94
C THR A 668 -11.16 -20.95 13.54
N LYS A 669 -11.40 -21.06 14.84
CA LYS A 669 -12.48 -20.32 15.50
C LYS A 669 -12.28 -18.80 15.41
N ASP A 670 -11.05 -18.34 15.36
CA ASP A 670 -10.74 -16.92 15.17
C ASP A 670 -11.17 -16.39 13.79
N ASP A 671 -11.12 -17.21 12.74
CA ASP A 671 -11.62 -16.84 11.41
C ASP A 671 -13.15 -16.68 11.39
N LEU A 672 -13.83 -17.32 12.30
CA LEU A 672 -15.29 -17.28 12.44
C LEU A 672 -15.74 -16.29 13.51
N ALA A 673 -14.81 -15.72 14.28
CA ALA A 673 -15.12 -14.71 15.30
C ALA A 673 -15.40 -13.34 14.65
N TYR A 674 -16.15 -12.50 15.35
CA TYR A 674 -16.41 -11.10 15.02
C TYR A 674 -16.06 -10.22 16.23
N ILE A 675 -15.97 -8.92 16.05
CA ILE A 675 -15.75 -8.00 17.18
C ILE A 675 -17.08 -7.67 17.84
N GLY A 676 -17.21 -8.00 19.13
CA GLY A 676 -18.36 -7.72 19.96
C GLY A 676 -18.53 -6.23 20.29
N GLN A 677 -19.60 -5.90 21.01
CA GLN A 677 -19.90 -4.51 21.42
C GLN A 677 -18.85 -3.95 22.40
N ASP A 678 -18.14 -4.83 23.10
CA ASP A 678 -17.05 -4.47 24.04
C ASP A 678 -15.68 -4.32 23.37
N GLY A 679 -15.63 -4.41 22.03
CA GLY A 679 -14.38 -4.32 21.25
C GLY A 679 -13.53 -5.59 21.28
N ARG A 680 -14.02 -6.70 21.81
CA ARG A 680 -13.28 -7.97 21.90
C ARG A 680 -13.74 -8.98 20.86
N PRO A 681 -12.85 -9.88 20.39
CA PRO A 681 -13.25 -11.00 19.55
C PRO A 681 -14.26 -11.91 20.27
N VAL A 682 -15.34 -12.25 19.58
CA VAL A 682 -16.40 -13.15 20.06
C VAL A 682 -16.57 -14.25 19.03
N PHE A 683 -16.43 -15.50 19.47
CA PHE A 683 -16.84 -16.67 18.70
C PHE A 683 -18.15 -17.19 19.26
N GLU A 684 -19.14 -17.32 18.40
CA GLU A 684 -20.44 -17.93 18.75
C GLU A 684 -20.61 -19.23 17.97
N PRO A 685 -20.85 -20.36 18.65
CA PRO A 685 -21.14 -21.63 18.00
C PRO A 685 -22.46 -21.54 17.22
N GLY A 686 -22.61 -22.35 16.19
CA GLY A 686 -23.82 -22.38 15.39
C GLY A 686 -23.59 -22.80 13.95
N GLN A 687 -24.54 -22.44 13.09
CA GLN A 687 -24.48 -22.75 11.66
C GLN A 687 -23.74 -21.66 10.87
N PHE A 688 -22.84 -22.14 10.01
CA PHE A 688 -22.07 -21.31 9.10
C PHE A 688 -22.18 -21.88 7.69
N ASP A 689 -22.10 -21.03 6.69
CA ASP A 689 -21.83 -21.40 5.32
C ASP A 689 -20.37 -21.15 4.97
N VAL A 690 -19.76 -22.05 4.20
CA VAL A 690 -18.62 -21.76 3.35
C VAL A 690 -19.10 -21.58 1.92
N ILE A 691 -18.56 -20.54 1.25
CA ILE A 691 -18.92 -20.17 -0.11
C ILE A 691 -17.63 -20.13 -0.94
N VAL A 692 -17.59 -20.90 -2.06
CA VAL A 692 -16.47 -20.90 -3.01
C VAL A 692 -17.04 -20.91 -4.43
N GLY A 693 -16.83 -19.84 -5.19
CA GLY A 693 -17.52 -19.65 -6.47
C GLY A 693 -19.04 -19.68 -6.27
N ASP A 694 -19.72 -20.55 -7.03
CA ASP A 694 -21.17 -20.74 -6.93
C ASP A 694 -21.58 -21.84 -5.92
N LEU A 695 -20.61 -22.47 -5.26
CA LEU A 695 -20.86 -23.57 -4.32
C LEU A 695 -21.02 -23.02 -2.90
N THR A 696 -22.02 -23.53 -2.20
CA THR A 696 -22.25 -23.25 -0.77
C THR A 696 -22.38 -24.56 0.00
N ARG A 697 -21.77 -24.62 1.18
CA ARG A 697 -21.89 -25.74 2.10
C ARG A 697 -22.09 -25.27 3.52
N THR A 698 -23.25 -25.62 4.10
CA THR A 698 -23.55 -25.37 5.51
C THR A 698 -22.86 -26.39 6.41
N PHE A 699 -22.30 -25.95 7.52
CA PHE A 699 -21.71 -26.78 8.56
C PHE A 699 -22.03 -26.17 9.94
N THR A 700 -21.90 -27.00 10.97
CA THR A 700 -22.11 -26.57 12.36
C THR A 700 -20.76 -26.57 13.10
N VAL A 701 -20.54 -25.55 13.89
CA VAL A 701 -19.38 -25.47 14.80
C VAL A 701 -19.90 -25.48 16.22
N ASP A 702 -19.44 -26.46 16.98
CA ASP A 702 -19.79 -26.62 18.39
C ASP A 702 -18.96 -25.66 19.29
N PRO A 703 -19.41 -25.42 20.52
CA PRO A 703 -18.78 -24.54 21.51
C PRO A 703 -17.27 -24.78 21.75
#